data_bbd2d20ec24a79fab21b6ffd12080b42
#
_entry.id   bbd2d20ec24a79fab21b6ffd12080b42
#
_cell.length_a   1.000
_cell.length_b   1.000
_cell.length_c   1.000
_cell.angle_alpha   90.00
_cell.angle_beta   90.00
_cell.angle_gamma   90.00
#
_symmetry.space_group_name_H-M   'P 1'
#
loop_
_entity.id
_entity.type
_entity.pdbx_description
1 polymer ?
#
loop_
_entity_poly.entity_id
_entity_poly.type
_entity_poly.pdbx_seq_one_letter_code
_entity_poly.pdbx_strand_id
1 'polypeptide(L)'
;MAESSPQSKGAERGMDALNDPVATFEKMQELLKAKDDTSRFVGLALLKTVLDNGQLINDPQRLRILWDALSPKFLDRLLRAHQNEKVSRTDSKDMVDLAVAVLHTFSILLPEEARREKRLTGRTAPLVKALIQSPPDTTKLILQTILTIVSLSEGALEVLAIQDLSPLIEISNQYPLALDILSFSWTNASAINTEVEAVRNSINQVIPALIINFKGTDAVTFIGFIGNMLPKLEPEAAPRNPKWLEPLIMMLRKLVTSKPTAAGRTAYTQLAAALLQSYPATCPSLLFQHDASGNSDSKPFSYLMVNLLLIDIRSSFPSLLAKLNSEEYPAISQRLAAAFDVISSFIGFLVRSLDDESVSRFSMTPDLLLKLRKDIAETMSLNIEYLRDRWDASIAGASGLHPSARTGTAATSEGTRLTLTWESMKDNVNADALILAGIGALAIWIREDENENLRNETAGLMDMFVDLYKLSSQGTLDFRYPILLALEGIMINEEGIDGFLGQDGWLVVFEDLKSILRSTTEQPTISQSSIDAGRGLQIVRVLLAIIDHEATSFPREDWMAVVTTTTSMKVTATPPSSVIIEFLVAMLQLSSTLLSKSSGGMTKRYVTSVPALSGLVKQLKPIVSNMDDEVESRELMALLDDEALVLENLR
;
A
#
# COMPACT_ATOMS: atom_id res chain seq x y z
N MET A 1 -24.21 -21.16 -89.46
CA MET A 1 -23.23 -20.06 -89.35
C MET A 1 -23.64 -19.24 -88.16
N ALA A 2 -22.98 -19.38 -87.10
CA ALA A 2 -22.99 -18.47 -85.97
C ALA A 2 -21.69 -18.68 -85.17
N GLU A 3 -20.88 -17.68 -85.22
CA GLU A 3 -19.57 -17.60 -84.58
C GLU A 3 -19.74 -17.50 -83.04
N SER A 4 -19.07 -18.35 -82.35
CA SER A 4 -18.90 -18.31 -80.89
C SER A 4 -17.66 -17.51 -80.53
N SER A 5 -17.83 -16.40 -79.85
CA SER A 5 -16.76 -15.59 -79.25
C SER A 5 -16.24 -16.24 -77.97
N PRO A 6 -14.90 -16.22 -77.74
CA PRO A 6 -14.33 -16.66 -76.48
C PRO A 6 -14.24 -15.50 -75.52
N GLN A 7 -15.05 -15.48 -74.47
CA GLN A 7 -14.85 -14.58 -73.33
C GLN A 7 -15.01 -15.29 -72.00
N SER A 8 -14.17 -14.86 -71.04
CA SER A 8 -14.17 -15.10 -69.57
C SER A 8 -13.59 -16.44 -69.05
N LYS A 9 -12.29 -16.63 -69.20
CA LYS A 9 -11.56 -17.53 -68.30
C LYS A 9 -10.46 -16.82 -67.44
N GLY A 10 -10.41 -15.49 -67.49
CA GLY A 10 -9.42 -14.70 -66.76
C GLY A 10 -9.89 -14.12 -65.40
N ALA A 11 -11.20 -14.01 -65.18
CA ALA A 11 -11.74 -13.37 -63.97
C ALA A 11 -11.94 -14.35 -62.80
N GLU A 12 -12.19 -15.63 -63.05
CA GLU A 12 -12.43 -16.60 -61.96
C GLU A 12 -11.15 -17.07 -61.26
N ARG A 13 -9.97 -17.02 -61.92
CA ARG A 13 -8.69 -17.33 -61.27
C ARG A 13 -8.19 -16.30 -60.27
N GLY A 14 -8.75 -15.09 -60.27
CA GLY A 14 -8.39 -14.01 -59.31
C GLY A 14 -9.14 -14.06 -57.99
N MET A 15 -10.32 -14.68 -57.96
CA MET A 15 -11.15 -14.78 -56.78
C MET A 15 -10.86 -16.02 -55.93
N ASP A 16 -10.45 -17.14 -56.54
CA ASP A 16 -10.07 -18.37 -55.82
C ASP A 16 -8.73 -18.24 -55.06
N ALA A 17 -7.82 -17.40 -55.53
CA ALA A 17 -6.54 -17.15 -54.84
C ALA A 17 -6.66 -16.31 -53.55
N LEU A 18 -7.80 -15.64 -53.32
CA LEU A 18 -8.09 -14.91 -52.10
C LEU A 18 -8.68 -15.79 -50.97
N ASN A 19 -9.10 -17.00 -51.32
CA ASN A 19 -9.69 -17.97 -50.40
C ASN A 19 -8.68 -19.01 -49.86
N ASP A 20 -7.44 -19.00 -50.31
CA ASP A 20 -6.39 -19.86 -49.74
C ASP A 20 -5.65 -19.11 -48.63
N PRO A 21 -5.81 -19.52 -47.34
CA PRO A 21 -5.18 -18.84 -46.23
C PRO A 21 -3.65 -18.77 -46.29
N VAL A 22 -3.02 -19.73 -46.96
CA VAL A 22 -1.55 -19.80 -47.12
C VAL A 22 -1.08 -18.78 -48.14
N ALA A 23 -1.73 -18.75 -49.31
CA ALA A 23 -1.41 -17.80 -50.39
C ALA A 23 -1.67 -16.34 -49.97
N THR A 24 -2.73 -16.12 -49.16
CA THR A 24 -3.03 -14.80 -48.57
C THR A 24 -1.96 -14.35 -47.58
N PHE A 25 -1.45 -15.27 -46.76
CA PHE A 25 -0.40 -15.00 -45.79
C PHE A 25 0.95 -14.65 -46.49
N GLU A 26 1.37 -15.41 -47.49
CA GLU A 26 2.61 -15.15 -48.23
C GLU A 26 2.56 -13.80 -48.95
N LYS A 27 1.45 -13.51 -49.65
CA LYS A 27 1.24 -12.24 -50.33
C LYS A 27 1.25 -11.05 -49.38
N MET A 28 0.63 -11.20 -48.21
CA MET A 28 0.63 -10.17 -47.17
C MET A 28 2.05 -9.92 -46.66
N GLN A 29 2.82 -10.97 -46.38
CA GLN A 29 4.22 -10.85 -45.96
C GLN A 29 5.10 -10.17 -47.02
N GLU A 30 4.88 -10.48 -48.31
CA GLU A 30 5.59 -9.86 -49.44
C GLU A 30 5.28 -8.35 -49.51
N LEU A 31 3.99 -7.96 -49.40
CA LEU A 31 3.55 -6.57 -49.42
C LEU A 31 4.13 -5.78 -48.23
N LEU A 32 4.14 -6.36 -47.01
CA LEU A 32 4.70 -5.71 -45.83
C LEU A 32 6.22 -5.49 -45.94
N LYS A 33 6.95 -6.36 -46.66
CA LYS A 33 8.39 -6.24 -46.93
C LYS A 33 8.71 -5.39 -48.17
N ALA A 34 7.73 -4.99 -48.96
CA ALA A 34 7.95 -4.20 -50.17
C ALA A 34 8.75 -2.92 -49.88
N LYS A 35 9.42 -2.38 -50.91
CA LYS A 35 10.21 -1.14 -50.75
C LYS A 35 9.36 0.14 -50.78
N ASP A 36 8.27 0.10 -51.51
CA ASP A 36 7.38 1.24 -51.65
C ASP A 36 6.31 1.30 -50.54
N ASP A 37 5.94 2.52 -50.13
CA ASP A 37 5.00 2.74 -49.02
C ASP A 37 3.56 2.39 -49.41
N THR A 38 3.18 2.45 -50.69
CA THR A 38 1.83 2.11 -51.17
C THR A 38 1.57 0.61 -51.01
N SER A 39 2.51 -0.24 -51.44
CA SER A 39 2.41 -1.69 -51.24
C SER A 39 2.38 -2.06 -49.74
N ARG A 40 3.20 -1.41 -48.92
CA ARG A 40 3.17 -1.61 -47.45
C ARG A 40 1.83 -1.21 -46.82
N PHE A 41 1.24 -0.11 -47.29
CA PHE A 41 -0.05 0.33 -46.80
C PHE A 41 -1.17 -0.67 -47.17
N VAL A 42 -1.18 -1.18 -48.38
CA VAL A 42 -2.10 -2.25 -48.79
C VAL A 42 -1.88 -3.51 -47.95
N GLY A 43 -0.62 -3.90 -47.74
CA GLY A 43 -0.26 -5.04 -46.89
C GLY A 43 -0.74 -4.85 -45.44
N LEU A 44 -0.66 -3.63 -44.89
CA LEU A 44 -1.12 -3.29 -43.56
C LEU A 44 -2.65 -3.33 -43.44
N ALA A 45 -3.38 -2.87 -44.47
CA ALA A 45 -4.84 -2.94 -44.53
C ALA A 45 -5.34 -4.39 -44.59
N LEU A 46 -4.69 -5.23 -45.42
CA LEU A 46 -4.97 -6.67 -45.44
C LEU A 46 -4.69 -7.33 -44.10
N LEU A 47 -3.57 -7.00 -43.48
CA LEU A 47 -3.21 -7.51 -42.15
C LEU A 47 -4.28 -7.15 -41.12
N LYS A 48 -4.75 -5.90 -41.11
CA LYS A 48 -5.86 -5.48 -40.23
C LYS A 48 -7.09 -6.33 -40.42
N THR A 49 -7.50 -6.57 -41.67
CA THR A 49 -8.67 -7.41 -41.99
C THR A 49 -8.51 -8.85 -41.48
N VAL A 50 -7.30 -9.43 -41.60
CA VAL A 50 -7.00 -10.80 -41.12
C VAL A 50 -7.00 -10.83 -39.58
N LEU A 51 -6.45 -9.82 -38.94
CA LEU A 51 -6.45 -9.68 -37.49
C LEU A 51 -7.87 -9.49 -36.93
N ASP A 52 -8.67 -8.62 -37.53
CA ASP A 52 -10.06 -8.37 -37.13
C ASP A 52 -10.96 -9.62 -37.26
N ASN A 53 -10.68 -10.48 -38.27
CA ASN A 53 -11.38 -11.75 -38.45
C ASN A 53 -10.90 -12.86 -37.49
N GLY A 54 -9.95 -12.59 -36.60
CA GLY A 54 -9.47 -13.54 -35.62
C GLY A 54 -8.66 -14.73 -36.14
N GLN A 55 -8.29 -14.73 -37.41
CA GLN A 55 -7.63 -15.88 -38.09
C GLN A 55 -6.24 -16.21 -37.54
N LEU A 56 -5.60 -15.29 -36.80
CA LEU A 56 -4.26 -15.44 -36.25
C LEU A 56 -4.21 -15.63 -34.73
N ILE A 57 -5.34 -15.62 -34.04
CA ILE A 57 -5.40 -15.67 -32.55
C ILE A 57 -4.73 -16.95 -32.02
N ASN A 58 -4.87 -18.07 -32.74
CA ASN A 58 -4.35 -19.36 -32.29
C ASN A 58 -3.00 -19.74 -32.96
N ASP A 59 -2.36 -18.81 -33.68
CA ASP A 59 -1.08 -19.08 -34.35
C ASP A 59 -0.02 -18.02 -34.01
N PRO A 60 0.61 -18.12 -32.84
CA PRO A 60 1.61 -17.15 -32.39
C PRO A 60 2.87 -17.10 -33.27
N GLN A 61 3.17 -18.19 -33.99
CA GLN A 61 4.33 -18.21 -34.87
C GLN A 61 4.08 -17.36 -36.13
N ARG A 62 2.93 -17.52 -36.78
CA ARG A 62 2.56 -16.67 -37.93
C ARG A 62 2.40 -15.22 -37.51
N LEU A 63 1.82 -14.96 -36.33
CA LEU A 63 1.71 -13.62 -35.80
C LEU A 63 3.09 -12.96 -35.63
N ARG A 64 4.06 -13.69 -35.08
CA ARG A 64 5.43 -13.21 -34.94
C ARG A 64 6.09 -12.91 -36.28
N ILE A 65 5.94 -13.79 -37.28
CA ILE A 65 6.51 -13.60 -38.64
C ILE A 65 5.95 -12.31 -39.27
N LEU A 66 4.66 -12.06 -39.14
CA LEU A 66 4.03 -10.83 -39.66
C LEU A 66 4.50 -9.59 -38.91
N TRP A 67 4.63 -9.68 -37.60
CA TRP A 67 5.20 -8.61 -36.79
C TRP A 67 6.62 -8.26 -37.22
N ASP A 68 7.45 -9.25 -37.47
CA ASP A 68 8.83 -9.07 -37.95
C ASP A 68 8.90 -8.55 -39.39
N ALA A 69 7.89 -8.79 -40.21
CA ALA A 69 7.79 -8.23 -41.55
C ALA A 69 7.41 -6.74 -41.57
N LEU A 70 6.72 -6.25 -40.55
CA LEU A 70 6.36 -4.83 -40.42
C LEU A 70 7.60 -3.95 -40.23
N SER A 71 7.71 -2.86 -40.97
CA SER A 71 8.78 -1.90 -40.78
C SER A 71 8.46 -0.91 -39.68
N PRO A 72 9.26 -0.85 -38.59
CA PRO A 72 9.04 0.13 -37.52
C PRO A 72 9.06 1.58 -38.01
N LYS A 73 9.99 1.91 -38.93
CA LYS A 73 10.07 3.26 -39.53
C LYS A 73 8.84 3.61 -40.38
N PHE A 74 8.19 2.62 -40.96
CA PHE A 74 6.97 2.82 -41.72
C PHE A 74 5.80 3.13 -40.78
N LEU A 75 5.63 2.36 -39.70
CA LEU A 75 4.63 2.63 -38.67
C LEU A 75 4.81 4.03 -38.05
N ASP A 76 6.05 4.43 -37.76
CA ASP A 76 6.34 5.78 -37.24
C ASP A 76 5.95 6.89 -38.21
N ARG A 77 6.12 6.68 -39.52
CA ARG A 77 5.68 7.64 -40.53
C ARG A 77 4.15 7.75 -40.58
N LEU A 78 3.44 6.63 -40.48
CA LEU A 78 1.97 6.62 -40.44
C LEU A 78 1.45 7.35 -39.19
N LEU A 79 2.02 7.06 -38.02
CA LEU A 79 1.64 7.72 -36.76
C LEU A 79 1.91 9.24 -36.78
N ARG A 80 2.89 9.69 -37.57
CA ARG A 80 3.22 11.12 -37.76
C ARG A 80 2.62 11.74 -39.01
N ALA A 81 1.70 11.04 -39.70
CA ALA A 81 1.11 11.49 -40.96
C ALA A 81 0.49 12.91 -40.85
N HIS A 82 -0.08 13.23 -39.68
CA HIS A 82 -0.65 14.55 -39.37
C HIS A 82 0.37 15.71 -39.37
N GLN A 83 1.67 15.42 -39.23
CA GLN A 83 2.72 16.44 -39.28
C GLN A 83 3.19 16.74 -40.71
N ASN A 84 2.71 15.98 -41.68
CA ASN A 84 3.11 16.12 -43.07
C ASN A 84 2.10 16.99 -43.84
N GLU A 85 2.46 18.24 -44.12
CA GLU A 85 1.63 19.22 -44.84
C GLU A 85 1.21 18.76 -46.26
N LYS A 86 1.88 17.75 -46.82
CA LYS A 86 1.60 17.21 -48.16
C LYS A 86 0.47 16.18 -48.17
N VAL A 87 0.04 15.70 -47.02
CA VAL A 87 -1.00 14.67 -46.86
C VAL A 87 -2.32 15.39 -46.50
N SER A 88 -3.41 14.98 -47.14
CA SER A 88 -4.72 15.53 -46.79
C SER A 88 -5.09 15.16 -45.35
N ARG A 89 -5.93 15.98 -44.70
CA ARG A 89 -6.39 15.69 -43.32
C ARG A 89 -7.14 14.38 -43.21
N THR A 90 -7.89 13.99 -44.24
CA THR A 90 -8.61 12.72 -44.30
C THR A 90 -7.64 11.54 -44.40
N ASP A 91 -6.73 11.58 -45.37
CA ASP A 91 -5.75 10.49 -45.58
C ASP A 91 -4.83 10.34 -44.35
N SER A 92 -4.47 11.46 -43.72
CA SER A 92 -3.68 11.46 -42.48
C SER A 92 -4.39 10.74 -41.33
N LYS A 93 -5.70 10.95 -41.15
CA LYS A 93 -6.50 10.23 -40.15
C LYS A 93 -6.54 8.74 -40.45
N ASP A 94 -6.87 8.35 -41.67
CA ASP A 94 -6.98 6.95 -42.08
C ASP A 94 -5.64 6.22 -41.90
N MET A 95 -4.50 6.88 -42.15
CA MET A 95 -3.17 6.35 -41.91
C MET A 95 -2.88 6.11 -40.44
N VAL A 96 -3.24 7.05 -39.56
CA VAL A 96 -3.08 6.91 -38.11
C VAL A 96 -4.00 5.82 -37.58
N ASP A 97 -5.27 5.82 -37.97
CA ASP A 97 -6.27 4.84 -37.53
C ASP A 97 -5.85 3.41 -37.89
N LEU A 98 -5.36 3.19 -39.10
CA LEU A 98 -4.86 1.89 -39.54
C LEU A 98 -3.64 1.46 -38.73
N ALA A 99 -2.65 2.34 -38.55
CA ALA A 99 -1.45 2.03 -37.79
C ALA A 99 -1.77 1.72 -36.32
N VAL A 100 -2.65 2.50 -35.69
CA VAL A 100 -3.08 2.30 -34.30
C VAL A 100 -3.85 1.00 -34.14
N ALA A 101 -4.80 0.70 -35.02
CA ALA A 101 -5.58 -0.54 -34.95
C ALA A 101 -4.68 -1.78 -35.02
N VAL A 102 -3.70 -1.78 -35.93
CA VAL A 102 -2.75 -2.88 -36.06
C VAL A 102 -1.85 -2.97 -34.81
N LEU A 103 -1.30 -1.85 -34.33
CA LEU A 103 -0.47 -1.84 -33.11
C LEU A 103 -1.25 -2.32 -31.88
N HIS A 104 -2.51 -1.88 -31.73
CA HIS A 104 -3.39 -2.34 -30.66
C HIS A 104 -3.56 -3.85 -30.66
N THR A 105 -3.90 -4.43 -31.80
CA THR A 105 -4.10 -5.88 -31.92
C THR A 105 -2.80 -6.64 -31.62
N PHE A 106 -1.66 -6.18 -32.13
CA PHE A 106 -0.37 -6.80 -31.82
C PHE A 106 0.01 -6.65 -30.34
N SER A 107 -0.28 -5.53 -29.72
CA SER A 107 0.02 -5.33 -28.28
C SER A 107 -0.71 -6.35 -27.38
N ILE A 108 -1.86 -6.87 -27.82
CA ILE A 108 -2.64 -7.89 -27.11
C ILE A 108 -2.19 -9.30 -27.47
N LEU A 109 -2.01 -9.58 -28.78
CA LEU A 109 -1.82 -10.94 -29.27
C LEU A 109 -0.37 -11.44 -29.26
N LEU A 110 0.61 -10.53 -29.26
CA LEU A 110 2.03 -10.93 -29.22
C LEU A 110 2.39 -11.65 -27.92
N PRO A 111 3.26 -12.67 -27.99
CA PRO A 111 3.87 -13.25 -26.79
C PRO A 111 4.60 -12.19 -25.96
N GLU A 112 4.74 -12.45 -24.66
CA GLU A 112 5.30 -11.47 -23.71
C GLU A 112 6.71 -11.01 -24.10
N GLU A 113 7.58 -11.93 -24.56
CA GLU A 113 8.93 -11.61 -24.99
C GLU A 113 8.93 -10.59 -26.14
N ALA A 114 8.02 -10.76 -27.12
CA ALA A 114 7.89 -9.83 -28.24
C ALA A 114 7.30 -8.47 -27.82
N ARG A 115 6.43 -8.45 -26.79
CA ARG A 115 5.89 -7.20 -26.23
C ARG A 115 6.93 -6.38 -25.49
N ARG A 116 7.95 -7.03 -24.90
CA ARG A 116 9.08 -6.38 -24.23
C ARG A 116 10.07 -5.74 -25.20
N GLU A 117 10.07 -6.14 -26.47
CA GLU A 117 11.02 -5.62 -27.45
C GLU A 117 10.81 -4.14 -27.79
N LYS A 118 11.90 -3.42 -27.96
CA LYS A 118 11.91 -2.00 -28.38
C LYS A 118 11.17 -1.74 -29.69
N ARG A 119 10.93 -2.79 -30.45
CA ARG A 119 10.13 -2.75 -31.68
C ARG A 119 8.68 -2.33 -31.41
N LEU A 120 8.07 -2.77 -30.29
CA LEU A 120 6.75 -2.33 -29.85
C LEU A 120 6.86 -1.17 -28.87
N THR A 121 7.64 -1.31 -27.80
CA THR A 121 7.72 -0.32 -26.72
C THR A 121 8.20 1.05 -27.23
N GLY A 122 9.12 1.08 -28.18
CA GLY A 122 9.58 2.32 -28.80
C GLY A 122 8.53 3.06 -29.66
N ARG A 123 7.31 2.51 -29.80
CA ARG A 123 6.17 3.22 -30.45
C ARG A 123 5.41 4.11 -29.49
N THR A 124 5.68 4.04 -28.21
CA THR A 124 4.98 4.81 -27.16
C THR A 124 5.07 6.32 -27.40
N ALA A 125 6.25 6.87 -27.68
CA ALA A 125 6.41 8.29 -27.94
C ALA A 125 5.66 8.80 -29.20
N PRO A 126 5.72 8.13 -30.38
CA PRO A 126 4.85 8.45 -31.51
C PRO A 126 3.35 8.36 -31.20
N LEU A 127 2.90 7.35 -30.43
CA LEU A 127 1.51 7.18 -30.03
C LEU A 127 1.04 8.33 -29.13
N VAL A 128 1.84 8.72 -28.13
CA VAL A 128 1.54 9.88 -27.27
C VAL A 128 1.39 11.15 -28.09
N LYS A 129 2.27 11.40 -29.05
CA LYS A 129 2.17 12.57 -29.93
C LYS A 129 0.93 12.59 -30.82
N ALA A 130 0.42 11.43 -31.20
CA ALA A 130 -0.77 11.31 -32.05
C ALA A 130 -2.08 11.61 -31.32
N LEU A 131 -2.11 11.58 -29.96
CA LEU A 131 -3.32 11.71 -29.14
C LEU A 131 -4.17 12.96 -29.44
N ILE A 132 -3.51 14.15 -29.53
CA ILE A 132 -4.24 15.44 -29.63
C ILE A 132 -5.01 15.57 -30.94
N GLN A 133 -4.52 14.96 -32.01
CA GLN A 133 -5.09 15.14 -33.33
C GLN A 133 -5.93 13.94 -33.82
N SER A 134 -5.99 12.88 -33.00
CA SER A 134 -6.74 11.67 -33.31
C SER A 134 -8.23 11.81 -33.02
N PRO A 135 -9.11 11.14 -33.79
CA PRO A 135 -10.52 11.04 -33.47
C PRO A 135 -10.75 10.32 -32.12
N PRO A 136 -11.92 10.53 -31.46
CA PRO A 136 -12.18 9.93 -30.13
C PRO A 136 -11.98 8.40 -30.05
N ASP A 137 -12.38 7.66 -31.09
CA ASP A 137 -12.25 6.20 -31.11
C ASP A 137 -10.78 5.78 -31.25
N THR A 138 -10.02 6.45 -32.14
CA THR A 138 -8.59 6.23 -32.28
C THR A 138 -7.84 6.63 -31.02
N THR A 139 -8.22 7.73 -30.35
CA THR A 139 -7.66 8.15 -29.07
C THR A 139 -7.82 7.06 -28.02
N LYS A 140 -9.00 6.43 -27.92
CA LYS A 140 -9.21 5.30 -26.99
C LYS A 140 -8.31 4.13 -27.31
N LEU A 141 -8.18 3.73 -28.59
CA LEU A 141 -7.29 2.64 -29.01
C LEU A 141 -5.81 2.96 -28.73
N ILE A 142 -5.38 4.21 -28.94
CA ILE A 142 -4.02 4.64 -28.59
C ILE A 142 -3.79 4.47 -27.10
N LEU A 143 -4.71 4.94 -26.25
CA LEU A 143 -4.59 4.83 -24.79
C LEU A 143 -4.58 3.38 -24.34
N GLN A 144 -5.44 2.52 -24.88
CA GLN A 144 -5.45 1.09 -24.59
C GLN A 144 -4.14 0.41 -25.01
N THR A 145 -3.61 0.78 -26.18
CA THR A 145 -2.32 0.28 -26.66
C THR A 145 -1.18 0.67 -25.73
N ILE A 146 -1.11 1.95 -25.35
CA ILE A 146 -0.08 2.44 -24.41
C ILE A 146 -0.24 1.75 -23.05
N LEU A 147 -1.47 1.61 -22.52
CA LEU A 147 -1.72 0.91 -21.26
C LEU A 147 -1.20 -0.53 -21.29
N THR A 148 -1.46 -1.25 -22.38
CA THR A 148 -0.94 -2.61 -22.58
C THR A 148 0.59 -2.64 -22.64
N ILE A 149 1.22 -1.64 -23.25
CA ILE A 149 2.68 -1.53 -23.32
C ILE A 149 3.27 -1.24 -21.92
N VAL A 150 2.71 -0.28 -21.15
CA VAL A 150 3.23 0.11 -19.85
C VAL A 150 2.92 -0.88 -18.73
N SER A 151 2.09 -1.88 -18.97
CA SER A 151 1.92 -3.01 -18.05
C SER A 151 3.20 -3.82 -17.83
N LEU A 152 4.19 -3.64 -18.71
CA LEU A 152 5.53 -4.21 -18.62
C LEU A 152 6.56 -3.11 -18.33
N SER A 153 7.60 -3.46 -17.58
CA SER A 153 8.64 -2.52 -17.14
C SER A 153 9.34 -1.80 -18.30
N GLU A 154 9.63 -2.49 -19.39
CA GLU A 154 10.28 -1.91 -20.57
C GLU A 154 9.41 -0.82 -21.23
N GLY A 155 8.10 -1.04 -21.27
CA GLY A 155 7.14 -0.04 -21.75
C GLY A 155 7.01 1.16 -20.82
N ALA A 156 7.04 0.94 -19.51
CA ALA A 156 7.04 1.98 -18.49
C ALA A 156 8.26 2.90 -18.63
N LEU A 157 9.44 2.33 -18.86
CA LEU A 157 10.68 3.09 -19.11
C LEU A 157 10.61 3.97 -20.36
N GLU A 158 9.97 3.49 -21.43
CA GLU A 158 9.80 4.28 -22.65
C GLU A 158 8.88 5.49 -22.43
N VAL A 159 7.87 5.39 -21.54
CA VAL A 159 7.05 6.56 -21.15
C VAL A 159 7.87 7.56 -20.33
N LEU A 160 8.69 7.09 -19.37
CA LEU A 160 9.58 7.96 -18.60
C LEU A 160 10.59 8.71 -19.47
N ALA A 161 11.02 8.10 -20.57
CA ALA A 161 11.95 8.72 -21.53
C ALA A 161 11.31 9.82 -22.39
N ILE A 162 9.97 9.97 -22.37
CA ILE A 162 9.27 11.01 -23.13
C ILE A 162 9.45 12.34 -22.42
N GLN A 163 10.07 13.29 -23.10
CA GLN A 163 10.31 14.64 -22.56
C GLN A 163 9.03 15.47 -22.42
N ASP A 164 8.06 15.28 -23.33
CA ASP A 164 6.82 16.03 -23.38
C ASP A 164 5.61 15.10 -23.23
N LEU A 165 5.04 15.07 -22.03
CA LEU A 165 3.83 14.34 -21.67
C LEU A 165 2.56 15.22 -21.74
N SER A 166 2.65 16.47 -22.22
CA SER A 166 1.50 17.37 -22.35
C SER A 166 0.31 16.74 -23.07
N PRO A 167 0.47 15.93 -24.15
CA PRO A 167 -0.67 15.28 -24.81
C PRO A 167 -1.48 14.38 -23.88
N LEU A 168 -0.82 13.60 -23.00
CA LEU A 168 -1.50 12.77 -22.01
C LEU A 168 -2.17 13.61 -20.93
N ILE A 169 -1.52 14.67 -20.47
CA ILE A 169 -2.04 15.57 -19.45
C ILE A 169 -3.29 16.31 -19.95
N GLU A 170 -3.25 16.84 -21.18
CA GLU A 170 -4.34 17.63 -21.75
C GLU A 170 -5.63 16.83 -21.90
N ILE A 171 -5.53 15.55 -22.29
CA ILE A 171 -6.71 14.71 -22.50
C ILE A 171 -7.18 13.98 -21.23
N SER A 172 -6.42 14.01 -20.14
CA SER A 172 -6.64 13.19 -18.94
C SER A 172 -7.97 13.46 -18.24
N ASN A 173 -8.53 14.66 -18.34
CA ASN A 173 -9.84 15.00 -17.80
C ASN A 173 -10.99 14.37 -18.60
N GLN A 174 -10.82 14.16 -19.91
CA GLN A 174 -11.80 13.51 -20.79
C GLN A 174 -11.61 11.99 -20.83
N TYR A 175 -10.36 11.53 -20.71
CA TYR A 175 -9.98 10.12 -20.78
C TYR A 175 -9.19 9.71 -19.53
N PRO A 176 -9.85 9.28 -18.45
CA PRO A 176 -9.19 8.86 -17.20
C PRO A 176 -8.10 7.79 -17.40
N LEU A 177 -8.21 6.98 -18.47
CA LEU A 177 -7.22 5.98 -18.85
C LEU A 177 -5.79 6.57 -19.02
N ALA A 178 -5.68 7.86 -19.33
CA ALA A 178 -4.40 8.57 -19.37
C ALA A 178 -3.74 8.64 -17.98
N LEU A 179 -4.52 8.76 -16.91
CA LEU A 179 -4.03 8.70 -15.52
C LEU A 179 -3.56 7.29 -15.16
N ASP A 180 -4.29 6.25 -15.63
CA ASP A 180 -3.87 4.86 -15.40
C ASP A 180 -2.53 4.57 -16.09
N ILE A 181 -2.32 5.08 -17.32
CA ILE A 181 -1.04 4.97 -18.02
C ILE A 181 0.10 5.60 -17.19
N LEU A 182 -0.09 6.79 -16.64
CA LEU A 182 0.89 7.45 -15.78
C LEU A 182 1.14 6.62 -14.51
N SER A 183 0.08 6.13 -13.86
CA SER A 183 0.19 5.28 -12.68
C SER A 183 1.01 4.03 -12.95
N PHE A 184 0.65 3.24 -13.97
CA PHE A 184 1.39 2.02 -14.32
C PHE A 184 2.83 2.31 -14.76
N SER A 185 3.06 3.42 -15.46
CA SER A 185 4.42 3.81 -15.84
C SER A 185 5.30 4.08 -14.62
N TRP A 186 4.78 4.83 -13.64
CA TRP A 186 5.54 5.15 -12.44
C TRP A 186 5.70 3.94 -11.51
N THR A 187 4.65 3.17 -11.28
CA THR A 187 4.71 2.01 -10.37
C THR A 187 5.60 0.90 -10.93
N ASN A 188 5.49 0.57 -12.21
CA ASN A 188 6.32 -0.48 -12.81
C ASN A 188 7.80 -0.07 -12.96
N ALA A 189 8.06 1.24 -13.18
CA ALA A 189 9.44 1.73 -13.24
C ALA A 189 10.05 1.91 -11.85
N SER A 190 9.26 2.23 -10.81
CA SER A 190 9.76 2.40 -9.45
C SER A 190 10.35 1.12 -8.86
N ALA A 191 9.90 -0.04 -9.32
CA ALA A 191 10.48 -1.34 -8.95
C ALA A 191 11.92 -1.55 -9.45
N ILE A 192 12.43 -0.65 -10.33
CA ILE A 192 13.79 -0.71 -10.88
C ILE A 192 14.65 0.33 -10.16
N ASN A 193 15.56 -0.13 -9.31
CA ASN A 193 16.39 0.75 -8.46
C ASN A 193 17.14 1.85 -9.22
N THR A 194 17.58 1.59 -10.46
CA THR A 194 18.31 2.57 -11.29
C THR A 194 17.43 3.71 -11.80
N GLU A 195 16.11 3.54 -11.81
CA GLU A 195 15.15 4.47 -12.42
C GLU A 195 14.37 5.31 -11.40
N VAL A 196 14.60 5.09 -10.11
CA VAL A 196 13.95 5.80 -9.01
C VAL A 196 14.00 7.32 -9.16
N GLU A 197 15.15 7.88 -9.56
CA GLU A 197 15.30 9.32 -9.75
C GLU A 197 14.54 9.83 -10.99
N ALA A 198 14.50 9.05 -12.06
CA ALA A 198 13.71 9.39 -13.25
C ALA A 198 12.20 9.41 -12.94
N VAL A 199 11.71 8.46 -12.12
CA VAL A 199 10.33 8.43 -11.65
C VAL A 199 10.02 9.67 -10.80
N ARG A 200 10.87 10.03 -9.83
CA ARG A 200 10.69 11.25 -9.01
C ARG A 200 10.59 12.50 -9.85
N ASN A 201 11.48 12.65 -10.84
CA ASN A 201 11.51 13.80 -11.73
C ASN A 201 10.25 13.88 -12.59
N SER A 202 9.79 12.73 -13.14
CA SER A 202 8.55 12.65 -13.92
C SER A 202 7.33 13.04 -13.07
N ILE A 203 7.21 12.52 -11.87
CA ILE A 203 6.12 12.86 -10.93
C ILE A 203 6.14 14.36 -10.61
N ASN A 204 7.31 14.93 -10.28
CA ASN A 204 7.45 16.34 -9.97
C ASN A 204 7.12 17.27 -11.15
N GLN A 205 7.31 16.82 -12.37
CA GLN A 205 6.99 17.57 -13.58
C GLN A 205 5.49 17.47 -13.93
N VAL A 206 4.89 16.29 -13.80
CA VAL A 206 3.54 16.01 -14.31
C VAL A 206 2.45 16.42 -13.31
N ILE A 207 2.62 16.17 -12.02
CA ILE A 207 1.57 16.44 -11.02
C ILE A 207 1.17 17.93 -10.97
N PRO A 208 2.08 18.92 -10.99
CA PRO A 208 1.67 20.34 -11.04
C PRO A 208 0.79 20.68 -12.24
N ALA A 209 1.09 20.10 -13.41
CA ALA A 209 0.29 20.32 -14.61
C ALA A 209 -1.10 19.67 -14.51
N LEU A 210 -1.20 18.48 -13.90
CA LEU A 210 -2.48 17.83 -13.62
C LEU A 210 -3.32 18.63 -12.61
N ILE A 211 -2.73 19.21 -11.56
CA ILE A 211 -3.43 20.08 -10.60
C ILE A 211 -4.09 21.28 -11.32
N ILE A 212 -3.42 21.82 -12.33
CA ILE A 212 -3.96 22.94 -13.13
C ILE A 212 -5.09 22.46 -14.06
N ASN A 213 -4.97 21.24 -14.59
CA ASN A 213 -5.92 20.68 -15.56
C ASN A 213 -7.24 20.21 -14.91
N PHE A 214 -7.16 19.68 -13.69
CA PHE A 214 -8.33 19.15 -12.96
C PHE A 214 -8.93 20.17 -12.01
N LYS A 215 -10.12 20.69 -12.36
CA LYS A 215 -10.85 21.72 -11.59
C LYS A 215 -12.32 21.32 -11.38
N GLY A 216 -12.92 21.85 -10.33
CA GLY A 216 -14.33 21.62 -10.05
C GLY A 216 -14.65 20.15 -9.76
N THR A 217 -15.62 19.57 -10.48
CA THR A 217 -16.07 18.18 -10.31
C THR A 217 -15.00 17.16 -10.71
N ASP A 218 -14.16 17.48 -11.65
CA ASP A 218 -13.12 16.58 -12.17
C ASP A 218 -11.98 16.38 -11.16
N ALA A 219 -11.86 17.29 -10.18
CA ALA A 219 -10.91 17.16 -9.08
C ALA A 219 -11.05 15.82 -8.34
N VAL A 220 -12.25 15.23 -8.23
CA VAL A 220 -12.48 13.94 -7.58
C VAL A 220 -11.71 12.82 -8.29
N THR A 221 -11.71 12.79 -9.62
CA THR A 221 -10.98 11.80 -10.41
C THR A 221 -9.47 11.89 -10.19
N PHE A 222 -8.93 13.10 -10.20
CA PHE A 222 -7.51 13.34 -9.98
C PHE A 222 -7.08 13.01 -8.53
N ILE A 223 -7.87 13.43 -7.53
CA ILE A 223 -7.63 13.12 -6.11
C ILE A 223 -7.64 11.61 -5.89
N GLY A 224 -8.62 10.91 -6.48
CA GLY A 224 -8.69 9.45 -6.41
C GLY A 224 -7.49 8.77 -7.10
N PHE A 225 -7.05 9.29 -8.25
CA PHE A 225 -5.86 8.80 -8.93
C PHE A 225 -4.61 8.88 -8.04
N ILE A 226 -4.32 10.05 -7.44
CA ILE A 226 -3.14 10.21 -6.57
C ILE A 226 -3.26 9.32 -5.33
N GLY A 227 -4.44 9.26 -4.68
CA GLY A 227 -4.69 8.42 -3.52
C GLY A 227 -4.48 6.92 -3.76
N ASN A 228 -4.75 6.47 -4.99
CA ASN A 228 -4.53 5.07 -5.39
C ASN A 228 -3.11 4.79 -5.89
N MET A 229 -2.41 5.79 -6.42
CA MET A 229 -1.09 5.63 -7.02
C MET A 229 0.03 5.69 -5.97
N LEU A 230 0.00 6.67 -5.05
CA LEU A 230 1.06 6.87 -4.05
C LEU A 230 1.39 5.62 -3.21
N PRO A 231 0.40 4.86 -2.69
CA PRO A 231 0.69 3.67 -1.91
C PRO A 231 1.30 2.51 -2.69
N LYS A 232 1.26 2.57 -4.04
CA LYS A 232 1.82 1.54 -4.92
C LYS A 232 3.24 1.84 -5.38
N LEU A 233 3.73 3.05 -5.12
CA LEU A 233 5.11 3.42 -5.42
C LEU A 233 6.06 2.80 -4.39
N GLU A 234 7.24 2.41 -4.85
CA GLU A 234 8.33 2.12 -3.93
C GLU A 234 8.65 3.37 -3.09
N PRO A 235 8.87 3.23 -1.78
CA PRO A 235 9.07 4.39 -0.88
C PRO A 235 10.17 5.34 -1.34
N GLU A 236 11.25 4.79 -1.90
CA GLU A 236 12.38 5.57 -2.43
C GLU A 236 12.00 6.37 -3.68
N ALA A 237 10.96 5.95 -4.42
CA ALA A 237 10.52 6.63 -5.63
C ALA A 237 9.59 7.82 -5.36
N ALA A 238 9.05 7.93 -4.17
CA ALA A 238 8.26 9.10 -3.78
C ALA A 238 9.15 10.37 -3.76
N PRO A 239 8.72 11.48 -4.39
CA PRO A 239 9.47 12.73 -4.38
C PRO A 239 9.67 13.27 -2.96
N ARG A 240 10.88 13.69 -2.62
CA ARG A 240 11.18 14.28 -1.30
C ARG A 240 10.76 15.75 -1.27
N ASN A 241 9.93 16.16 -0.31
CA ASN A 241 9.46 17.54 -0.13
C ASN A 241 8.96 18.20 -1.43
N PRO A 242 7.97 17.62 -2.12
CA PRO A 242 7.54 18.12 -3.41
C PRO A 242 6.75 19.43 -3.27
N LYS A 243 7.05 20.41 -4.13
CA LYS A 243 6.36 21.72 -4.14
C LYS A 243 4.86 21.64 -4.45
N TRP A 244 4.40 20.55 -5.04
CA TRP A 244 2.99 20.33 -5.35
C TRP A 244 2.17 19.80 -4.15
N LEU A 245 2.83 19.43 -3.04
CA LEU A 245 2.15 18.86 -1.88
C LEU A 245 1.14 19.84 -1.26
N GLU A 246 1.55 21.09 -1.02
CA GLU A 246 0.68 22.12 -0.47
C GLU A 246 -0.52 22.47 -1.39
N PRO A 247 -0.35 22.72 -2.71
CA PRO A 247 -1.47 22.89 -3.63
C PRO A 247 -2.44 21.70 -3.66
N LEU A 248 -1.93 20.47 -3.57
CA LEU A 248 -2.75 19.26 -3.55
C LEU A 248 -3.57 19.16 -2.24
N ILE A 249 -2.95 19.45 -1.10
CA ILE A 249 -3.65 19.51 0.19
C ILE A 249 -4.74 20.61 0.17
N MET A 250 -4.47 21.76 -0.40
CA MET A 250 -5.47 22.82 -0.55
C MET A 250 -6.65 22.38 -1.44
N MET A 251 -6.40 21.61 -2.50
CA MET A 251 -7.45 21.01 -3.33
C MET A 251 -8.29 20.01 -2.52
N LEU A 252 -7.64 19.15 -1.72
CA LEU A 252 -8.30 18.20 -0.81
C LEU A 252 -9.18 18.94 0.21
N ARG A 253 -8.63 19.95 0.91
CA ARG A 253 -9.37 20.76 1.89
C ARG A 253 -10.61 21.42 1.28
N LYS A 254 -10.49 21.95 0.08
CA LYS A 254 -11.62 22.53 -0.67
C LYS A 254 -12.68 21.47 -1.00
N LEU A 255 -12.28 20.27 -1.38
CA LEU A 255 -13.23 19.17 -1.66
C LEU A 255 -13.99 18.77 -0.39
N VAL A 256 -13.31 18.57 0.74
CA VAL A 256 -13.92 18.22 2.04
C VAL A 256 -15.00 19.24 2.44
N THR A 257 -14.72 20.53 2.26
CA THR A 257 -15.65 21.63 2.65
C THR A 257 -16.81 21.83 1.67
N SER A 258 -16.75 21.24 0.47
CA SER A 258 -17.74 21.46 -0.62
C SER A 258 -18.97 20.54 -0.57
N LYS A 259 -19.20 19.79 0.51
CA LYS A 259 -20.26 18.75 0.61
C LYS A 259 -20.16 17.69 -0.48
N PRO A 260 -19.08 16.92 -0.51
CA PRO A 260 -18.78 16.00 -1.60
C PRO A 260 -19.75 14.82 -1.67
N THR A 261 -19.87 14.24 -2.87
CA THR A 261 -20.57 12.97 -3.12
C THR A 261 -19.89 11.80 -2.40
N ALA A 262 -20.48 10.61 -2.40
CA ALA A 262 -19.87 9.40 -1.86
C ALA A 262 -18.50 9.12 -2.52
N ALA A 263 -18.39 9.22 -3.84
CA ALA A 263 -17.13 9.08 -4.57
C ALA A 263 -16.09 10.14 -4.13
N GLY A 264 -16.51 11.39 -3.93
CA GLY A 264 -15.65 12.45 -3.43
C GLY A 264 -15.16 12.17 -2.01
N ARG A 265 -16.01 11.61 -1.13
CA ARG A 265 -15.59 11.21 0.22
C ARG A 265 -14.55 10.10 0.18
N THR A 266 -14.77 9.07 -0.61
CA THR A 266 -13.77 8.01 -0.80
C THR A 266 -12.45 8.57 -1.32
N ALA A 267 -12.48 9.42 -2.34
CA ALA A 267 -11.29 10.00 -2.94
C ALA A 267 -10.47 10.84 -1.95
N TYR A 268 -11.10 11.76 -1.20
CA TYR A 268 -10.35 12.58 -0.25
C TYR A 268 -9.82 11.78 0.94
N THR A 269 -10.55 10.76 1.41
CA THR A 269 -10.10 9.91 2.52
C THR A 269 -8.88 9.09 2.10
N GLN A 270 -8.92 8.45 0.93
CA GLN A 270 -7.79 7.69 0.39
C GLN A 270 -6.57 8.59 0.12
N LEU A 271 -6.78 9.77 -0.48
CA LEU A 271 -5.68 10.70 -0.71
C LEU A 271 -5.05 11.17 0.60
N ALA A 272 -5.85 11.53 1.61
CA ALA A 272 -5.34 11.98 2.89
C ALA A 272 -4.48 10.90 3.57
N ALA A 273 -4.97 9.65 3.61
CA ALA A 273 -4.20 8.52 4.15
C ALA A 273 -2.89 8.30 3.37
N ALA A 274 -2.96 8.28 2.04
CA ALA A 274 -1.78 8.10 1.19
C ALA A 274 -0.73 9.21 1.39
N LEU A 275 -1.15 10.48 1.51
CA LEU A 275 -0.25 11.61 1.76
C LEU A 275 0.38 11.55 3.15
N LEU A 276 -0.40 11.22 4.18
CA LEU A 276 0.10 11.09 5.55
C LEU A 276 1.11 9.94 5.68
N GLN A 277 0.89 8.85 4.98
CA GLN A 277 1.81 7.72 4.92
C GLN A 277 3.10 8.05 4.14
N SER A 278 2.98 8.71 2.97
CA SER A 278 4.13 9.02 2.12
C SER A 278 4.97 10.20 2.65
N TYR A 279 4.36 11.13 3.40
CA TYR A 279 5.00 12.36 3.90
C TYR A 279 4.73 12.58 5.40
N PRO A 280 5.12 11.65 6.29
CA PRO A 280 4.76 11.69 7.71
C PRO A 280 5.35 12.88 8.46
N ALA A 281 6.47 13.45 7.99
CA ALA A 281 7.10 14.60 8.61
C ALA A 281 6.44 15.95 8.24
N THR A 282 5.88 16.08 7.04
CA THR A 282 5.42 17.38 6.51
C THR A 282 3.91 17.46 6.34
N CYS A 283 3.27 16.36 5.90
CA CYS A 283 1.85 16.35 5.59
C CYS A 283 0.94 16.63 6.80
N PRO A 284 1.18 16.09 8.02
CA PRO A 284 0.33 16.36 9.17
C PRO A 284 0.19 17.86 9.48
N SER A 285 1.30 18.59 9.47
CA SER A 285 1.30 20.03 9.68
C SER A 285 0.50 20.78 8.63
N LEU A 286 0.69 20.45 7.35
CA LEU A 286 -0.04 21.08 6.24
C LEU A 286 -1.54 20.75 6.24
N LEU A 287 -1.89 19.52 6.65
CA LEU A 287 -3.27 19.04 6.63
C LEU A 287 -4.07 19.51 7.85
N PHE A 288 -3.48 19.45 9.05
CA PHE A 288 -4.19 19.65 10.34
C PHE A 288 -3.98 21.02 10.97
N GLN A 289 -2.97 21.81 10.56
CA GLN A 289 -2.79 23.16 11.05
C GLN A 289 -3.94 24.09 10.63
N HIS A 290 -4.25 25.05 11.49
CA HIS A 290 -5.28 26.04 11.24
C HIS A 290 -4.74 27.19 10.36
N ASP A 291 -5.54 27.60 9.35
CA ASP A 291 -5.22 28.79 8.56
C ASP A 291 -5.49 30.04 9.42
N ALA A 292 -4.47 30.85 9.61
CA ALA A 292 -4.56 32.10 10.39
C ALA A 292 -5.53 33.15 9.79
N SER A 293 -6.11 32.88 8.63
CA SER A 293 -7.00 33.78 7.87
C SER A 293 -8.49 33.49 8.02
N GLY A 294 -8.88 32.46 8.79
CA GLY A 294 -10.29 32.10 8.98
C GLY A 294 -11.02 32.99 10.01
N ASN A 295 -12.31 33.26 9.80
CA ASN A 295 -13.19 33.90 10.79
C ASN A 295 -13.12 33.11 12.10
N SER A 296 -12.96 33.80 13.22
CA SER A 296 -12.88 33.21 14.58
C SER A 296 -14.06 32.30 14.98
N ASP A 297 -15.19 32.39 14.28
CA ASP A 297 -16.40 31.59 14.54
C ASP A 297 -16.50 30.30 13.71
N SER A 298 -15.58 30.03 12.76
CA SER A 298 -15.61 28.81 11.96
C SER A 298 -14.86 27.67 12.67
N LYS A 299 -15.46 26.47 12.66
CA LYS A 299 -14.80 25.27 13.18
C LYS A 299 -13.52 25.00 12.41
N PRO A 300 -12.40 24.62 13.08
CA PRO A 300 -11.17 24.26 12.41
C PRO A 300 -11.37 23.15 11.36
N PHE A 301 -10.62 23.22 10.26
CA PHE A 301 -10.69 22.20 9.20
C PHE A 301 -10.38 20.80 9.74
N SER A 302 -9.37 20.67 10.60
CA SER A 302 -8.99 19.39 11.23
C SER A 302 -10.16 18.76 12.01
N TYR A 303 -10.90 19.58 12.81
CA TYR A 303 -12.11 19.12 13.49
C TYR A 303 -13.17 18.64 12.52
N LEU A 304 -13.44 19.42 11.45
CA LEU A 304 -14.44 19.05 10.45
C LEU A 304 -14.08 17.73 9.76
N MET A 305 -12.84 17.59 9.31
CA MET A 305 -12.37 16.41 8.60
C MET A 305 -12.46 15.16 9.48
N VAL A 306 -11.89 15.19 10.68
CA VAL A 306 -11.91 14.04 11.60
C VAL A 306 -13.34 13.67 11.99
N ASN A 307 -14.19 14.66 12.31
CA ASN A 307 -15.59 14.39 12.64
C ASN A 307 -16.36 13.73 11.47
N LEU A 308 -16.10 14.13 10.21
CA LEU A 308 -16.70 13.48 9.04
C LEU A 308 -16.24 12.02 8.90
N LEU A 309 -14.98 11.72 9.17
CA LEU A 309 -14.45 10.35 9.15
C LEU A 309 -15.07 9.49 10.26
N LEU A 310 -15.18 10.01 11.48
CA LEU A 310 -15.84 9.32 12.59
C LEU A 310 -17.31 9.02 12.30
N ILE A 311 -18.04 9.96 11.68
CA ILE A 311 -19.43 9.75 11.24
C ILE A 311 -19.49 8.66 10.17
N ASP A 312 -18.57 8.65 9.20
CA ASP A 312 -18.54 7.64 8.14
C ASP A 312 -18.30 6.24 8.71
N ILE A 313 -17.37 6.09 9.65
CA ILE A 313 -17.10 4.82 10.34
C ILE A 313 -18.34 4.36 11.11
N ARG A 314 -18.88 5.21 12.00
CA ARG A 314 -20.05 4.88 12.84
C ARG A 314 -21.29 4.52 12.01
N SER A 315 -21.49 5.16 10.86
CA SER A 315 -22.61 4.85 9.96
C SER A 315 -22.43 3.58 9.14
N SER A 316 -21.20 3.17 8.88
CA SER A 316 -20.88 2.01 8.04
C SER A 316 -20.83 0.70 8.82
N PHE A 317 -20.30 0.70 10.04
CA PHE A 317 -20.06 -0.50 10.84
C PHE A 317 -21.29 -1.38 11.09
N PRO A 318 -22.47 -0.85 11.46
CA PRO A 318 -23.63 -1.71 11.75
C PRO A 318 -24.08 -2.60 10.60
N SER A 319 -23.78 -2.22 9.35
CA SER A 319 -24.14 -3.00 8.16
C SER A 319 -22.96 -3.74 7.51
N LEU A 320 -21.74 -3.56 8.03
CA LEU A 320 -20.54 -4.00 7.33
C LEU A 320 -20.39 -5.52 7.32
N LEU A 321 -20.70 -6.18 8.43
CA LEU A 321 -20.66 -7.65 8.51
C LEU A 321 -21.63 -8.33 7.54
N ALA A 322 -22.79 -7.74 7.31
CA ALA A 322 -23.75 -8.26 6.32
C ALA A 322 -23.24 -8.12 4.87
N LYS A 323 -22.26 -7.27 4.64
CA LYS A 323 -21.67 -7.02 3.32
C LYS A 323 -20.39 -7.79 3.03
N LEU A 324 -19.85 -8.57 3.96
CA LEU A 324 -18.58 -9.29 3.80
C LEU A 324 -18.48 -10.09 2.49
N ASN A 325 -19.59 -10.67 2.04
CA ASN A 325 -19.66 -11.45 0.81
C ASN A 325 -20.11 -10.64 -0.42
N SER A 326 -20.28 -9.32 -0.29
CA SER A 326 -20.67 -8.47 -1.41
C SER A 326 -19.45 -7.92 -2.16
N GLU A 327 -19.64 -7.63 -3.45
CA GLU A 327 -18.63 -6.96 -4.26
C GLU A 327 -18.29 -5.53 -3.76
N GLU A 328 -19.14 -4.97 -2.89
CA GLU A 328 -18.94 -3.65 -2.30
C GLU A 328 -17.95 -3.65 -1.14
N TYR A 329 -17.80 -4.79 -0.45
CA TYR A 329 -16.99 -4.88 0.77
C TYR A 329 -15.55 -4.38 0.59
N PRO A 330 -14.78 -4.81 -0.43
CA PRO A 330 -13.39 -4.37 -0.58
C PRO A 330 -13.24 -2.84 -0.68
N ALA A 331 -14.14 -2.19 -1.40
CA ALA A 331 -14.11 -0.73 -1.55
C ALA A 331 -14.47 -0.01 -0.25
N ILE A 332 -15.44 -0.54 0.51
CA ILE A 332 -15.85 0.02 1.81
C ILE A 332 -14.73 -0.21 2.83
N SER A 333 -14.20 -1.42 2.93
CA SER A 333 -13.09 -1.80 3.83
C SER A 333 -11.87 -0.91 3.59
N GLN A 334 -11.44 -0.73 2.35
CA GLN A 334 -10.31 0.14 2.01
C GLN A 334 -10.55 1.61 2.39
N ARG A 335 -11.78 2.13 2.19
CA ARG A 335 -12.11 3.50 2.58
C ARG A 335 -12.08 3.68 4.11
N LEU A 336 -12.64 2.72 4.86
CA LEU A 336 -12.65 2.78 6.33
C LEU A 336 -11.26 2.57 6.91
N ALA A 337 -10.43 1.70 6.33
CA ALA A 337 -9.03 1.56 6.69
C ALA A 337 -8.29 2.91 6.53
N ALA A 338 -8.44 3.55 5.38
CA ALA A 338 -7.88 4.87 5.14
C ALA A 338 -8.41 5.93 6.14
N ALA A 339 -9.68 5.84 6.58
CA ALA A 339 -10.22 6.73 7.60
C ALA A 339 -9.54 6.53 8.96
N PHE A 340 -9.30 5.29 9.37
CA PHE A 340 -8.53 4.98 10.59
C PHE A 340 -7.08 5.46 10.51
N ASP A 341 -6.42 5.31 9.36
CA ASP A 341 -5.05 5.80 9.16
C ASP A 341 -4.97 7.33 9.33
N VAL A 342 -5.95 8.07 8.80
CA VAL A 342 -6.03 9.52 8.97
C VAL A 342 -6.29 9.90 10.44
N ILE A 343 -7.19 9.19 11.13
CA ILE A 343 -7.48 9.42 12.56
C ILE A 343 -6.24 9.13 13.41
N SER A 344 -5.54 8.03 13.16
CA SER A 344 -4.28 7.66 13.83
C SER A 344 -3.23 8.74 13.67
N SER A 345 -3.04 9.22 12.43
CA SER A 345 -2.10 10.30 12.13
C SER A 345 -2.49 11.62 12.80
N PHE A 346 -3.80 11.90 12.91
CA PHE A 346 -4.30 13.09 13.61
C PHE A 346 -4.05 13.00 15.12
N ILE A 347 -4.31 11.85 15.74
CA ILE A 347 -4.05 11.65 17.18
C ILE A 347 -2.55 11.85 17.45
N GLY A 348 -1.67 11.22 16.66
CA GLY A 348 -0.24 11.41 16.80
C GLY A 348 0.23 12.86 16.55
N PHE A 349 -0.42 13.59 15.64
CA PHE A 349 -0.17 15.02 15.45
C PHE A 349 -0.62 15.84 16.65
N LEU A 350 -1.79 15.54 17.23
CA LEU A 350 -2.34 16.21 18.40
C LEU A 350 -1.42 16.05 19.61
N VAL A 351 -1.00 14.83 19.91
CA VAL A 351 -0.09 14.51 21.03
C VAL A 351 1.21 15.31 20.88
N ARG A 352 1.88 15.21 19.73
CA ARG A 352 3.11 15.99 19.48
C ARG A 352 2.92 17.50 19.59
N SER A 353 1.75 18.01 19.21
CA SER A 353 1.44 19.45 19.30
C SER A 353 1.18 19.92 20.74
N LEU A 354 0.85 19.00 21.66
CA LEU A 354 0.68 19.29 23.08
C LEU A 354 2.02 19.25 23.83
N ASP A 355 2.93 18.38 23.40
CA ASP A 355 4.25 18.21 24.03
C ASP A 355 5.24 19.29 23.61
N ASP A 356 5.13 19.85 22.40
CA ASP A 356 6.06 20.85 21.84
C ASP A 356 5.41 22.23 21.72
N GLU A 357 5.72 23.14 22.66
CA GLU A 357 5.26 24.53 22.65
C GLU A 357 5.70 25.30 21.38
N SER A 358 6.73 24.84 20.67
CA SER A 358 7.20 25.45 19.41
C SER A 358 6.26 25.17 18.22
N VAL A 359 5.43 24.12 18.29
CA VAL A 359 4.42 23.75 17.29
C VAL A 359 3.10 24.54 17.46
N SER A 360 3.09 25.62 18.18
CA SER A 360 2.00 26.42 18.75
C SER A 360 0.90 26.95 17.79
N ARG A 361 0.66 26.34 16.64
CA ARG A 361 -0.42 26.75 15.70
C ARG A 361 -1.62 25.80 15.67
N PHE A 362 -1.69 24.85 16.59
CA PHE A 362 -2.88 24.02 16.73
C PHE A 362 -3.92 24.81 17.56
N SER A 363 -4.92 25.37 16.88
CA SER A 363 -5.96 26.19 17.49
C SER A 363 -7.30 25.44 17.46
N MET A 364 -7.53 24.60 18.46
CA MET A 364 -8.85 24.02 18.72
C MET A 364 -9.29 24.41 20.13
N THR A 365 -10.54 24.87 20.29
CA THR A 365 -11.06 25.20 21.60
C THR A 365 -11.18 23.97 22.49
N PRO A 366 -11.03 24.09 23.83
CA PRO A 366 -11.17 22.96 24.76
C PRO A 366 -12.50 22.20 24.59
N ASP A 367 -13.59 22.90 24.35
CA ASP A 367 -14.90 22.27 24.13
C ASP A 367 -14.95 21.39 22.88
N LEU A 368 -14.30 21.81 21.79
CA LEU A 368 -14.21 21.03 20.58
C LEU A 368 -13.30 19.81 20.77
N LEU A 369 -12.21 19.95 21.53
CA LEU A 369 -11.31 18.85 21.89
C LEU A 369 -12.04 17.80 22.74
N LEU A 370 -12.74 18.22 23.78
CA LEU A 370 -13.53 17.32 24.63
C LEU A 370 -14.60 16.57 23.84
N LYS A 371 -15.29 17.29 22.94
CA LYS A 371 -16.28 16.67 22.07
C LYS A 371 -15.63 15.64 21.14
N LEU A 372 -14.49 15.99 20.55
CA LEU A 372 -13.77 15.09 19.65
C LEU A 372 -13.23 13.86 20.38
N ARG A 373 -12.69 14.02 21.59
CA ARG A 373 -12.27 12.93 22.49
C ARG A 373 -13.42 11.95 22.71
N LYS A 374 -14.61 12.47 23.03
CA LYS A 374 -15.82 11.65 23.22
C LYS A 374 -16.21 10.92 21.94
N ASP A 375 -16.27 11.64 20.81
CA ASP A 375 -16.65 11.07 19.51
C ASP A 375 -15.65 9.99 19.04
N ILE A 376 -14.35 10.15 19.32
CA ILE A 376 -13.31 9.13 19.05
C ILE A 376 -13.52 7.92 19.97
N ALA A 377 -13.69 8.11 21.29
CA ALA A 377 -13.90 7.02 22.25
C ALA A 377 -15.12 6.17 21.87
N GLU A 378 -16.26 6.80 21.54
CA GLU A 378 -17.45 6.09 21.07
C GLU A 378 -17.19 5.31 19.77
N THR A 379 -16.38 5.86 18.87
CA THR A 379 -16.02 5.18 17.61
C THR A 379 -15.08 3.99 17.88
N MET A 380 -14.16 4.11 18.84
CA MET A 380 -13.26 3.02 19.24
C MET A 380 -14.02 1.88 19.93
N SER A 381 -15.03 2.15 20.76
CA SER A 381 -15.90 1.11 21.32
C SER A 381 -16.66 0.35 20.23
N LEU A 382 -17.22 1.04 19.23
CA LEU A 382 -17.82 0.39 18.06
C LEU A 382 -16.81 -0.40 17.22
N ASN A 383 -15.57 0.07 17.14
CA ASN A 383 -14.50 -0.65 16.47
C ASN A 383 -14.15 -1.95 17.18
N ILE A 384 -14.08 -1.94 18.52
CA ILE A 384 -13.86 -3.15 19.33
C ILE A 384 -14.99 -4.15 19.09
N GLU A 385 -16.25 -3.71 19.12
CA GLU A 385 -17.40 -4.56 18.82
C GLU A 385 -17.29 -5.18 17.41
N TYR A 386 -16.95 -4.37 16.41
CA TYR A 386 -16.76 -4.87 15.04
C TYR A 386 -15.60 -5.88 14.94
N LEU A 387 -14.45 -5.60 15.57
CA LEU A 387 -13.29 -6.49 15.57
C LEU A 387 -13.64 -7.84 16.22
N ARG A 388 -14.36 -7.83 17.35
CA ARG A 388 -14.83 -9.04 18.04
C ARG A 388 -15.78 -9.83 17.15
N ASP A 389 -16.82 -9.20 16.65
CA ASP A 389 -17.80 -9.84 15.79
C ASP A 389 -17.18 -10.44 14.52
N ARG A 390 -16.20 -9.71 13.93
CA ARG A 390 -15.48 -10.14 12.74
C ARG A 390 -14.56 -11.33 13.03
N TRP A 391 -13.92 -11.33 14.20
CA TRP A 391 -13.08 -12.44 14.65
C TRP A 391 -13.91 -13.68 14.96
N ASP A 392 -14.95 -13.54 15.75
CA ASP A 392 -15.86 -14.63 16.10
C ASP A 392 -16.48 -15.27 14.85
N ALA A 393 -16.83 -14.45 13.86
CA ALA A 393 -17.32 -14.94 12.58
C ALA A 393 -16.27 -15.75 11.80
N SER A 394 -14.99 -15.39 11.87
CA SER A 394 -13.91 -16.11 11.21
C SER A 394 -13.64 -17.48 11.84
N ILE A 395 -13.80 -17.59 13.17
CA ILE A 395 -13.61 -18.86 13.92
C ILE A 395 -14.85 -19.75 13.81
N ALA A 396 -16.02 -19.19 14.04
CA ALA A 396 -17.29 -19.95 14.08
C ALA A 396 -17.89 -20.21 12.69
N GLY A 397 -17.26 -19.69 11.62
CA GLY A 397 -17.84 -19.68 10.29
C GLY A 397 -19.02 -18.70 10.17
N ALA A 398 -19.77 -18.80 9.09
CA ALA A 398 -20.86 -17.86 8.75
C ALA A 398 -22.01 -17.80 9.76
N SER A 399 -22.12 -18.76 10.65
CA SER A 399 -23.15 -18.78 11.69
C SER A 399 -23.09 -17.57 12.64
N GLY A 400 -21.93 -16.93 12.78
CA GLY A 400 -21.75 -15.72 13.57
C GLY A 400 -22.15 -14.42 12.87
N LEU A 401 -22.27 -14.40 11.54
CA LEU A 401 -22.46 -13.19 10.75
C LEU A 401 -23.92 -12.79 10.54
N HIS A 402 -24.80 -13.77 10.35
CA HIS A 402 -26.19 -13.45 10.05
C HIS A 402 -26.99 -13.17 11.34
N PRO A 403 -27.80 -12.08 11.41
CA PRO A 403 -28.59 -11.76 12.60
C PRO A 403 -29.49 -12.90 13.05
N SER A 404 -30.06 -13.68 12.13
CA SER A 404 -30.87 -14.86 12.44
C SER A 404 -30.09 -16.01 13.05
N ALA A 405 -28.79 -16.15 12.71
CA ALA A 405 -27.91 -17.14 13.31
C ALA A 405 -27.61 -16.78 14.77
N ARG A 406 -27.39 -15.51 15.07
CA ARG A 406 -27.19 -15.00 16.45
C ARG A 406 -28.42 -15.20 17.35
N THR A 407 -29.63 -15.16 16.78
CA THR A 407 -30.88 -15.37 17.54
C THR A 407 -31.30 -16.82 17.66
N GLY A 408 -30.54 -17.78 17.15
CA GLY A 408 -30.88 -19.19 17.14
C GLY A 408 -31.99 -19.58 16.18
N THR A 409 -32.47 -18.67 15.33
CA THR A 409 -33.57 -18.89 14.36
C THR A 409 -33.11 -19.44 13.01
N ALA A 410 -31.79 -19.53 12.80
CA ALA A 410 -31.20 -20.00 11.53
C ALA A 410 -31.53 -21.48 11.19
N ALA A 411 -31.96 -22.27 12.18
CA ALA A 411 -32.28 -23.68 11.99
C ALA A 411 -33.58 -23.94 11.19
N THR A 412 -34.38 -22.91 10.94
CA THR A 412 -35.71 -23.04 10.32
C THR A 412 -35.80 -22.52 8.90
N SER A 413 -34.74 -21.92 8.34
CA SER A 413 -34.76 -21.51 6.94
C SER A 413 -34.47 -22.67 6.02
N GLU A 414 -35.49 -23.14 5.31
CA GLU A 414 -35.40 -24.17 4.29
C GLU A 414 -34.22 -23.89 3.32
N GLY A 415 -33.12 -24.64 3.48
CA GLY A 415 -32.13 -24.89 2.45
C GLY A 415 -31.24 -23.71 1.99
N THR A 416 -31.53 -22.47 2.29
CA THR A 416 -30.63 -21.34 2.07
C THR A 416 -29.63 -21.25 3.24
N ARG A 417 -28.68 -22.13 3.22
CA ARG A 417 -27.59 -22.08 4.17
C ARG A 417 -26.68 -20.93 3.80
N LEU A 418 -26.98 -19.76 4.33
CA LEU A 418 -26.06 -18.62 4.33
C LEU A 418 -24.69 -19.01 4.89
N THR A 419 -24.65 -20.00 5.78
CA THR A 419 -23.46 -20.71 6.25
C THR A 419 -22.60 -21.30 5.12
N LEU A 420 -23.19 -21.88 4.09
CA LEU A 420 -22.43 -22.46 2.97
C LEU A 420 -21.76 -21.39 2.10
N THR A 421 -22.39 -20.23 1.95
CA THR A 421 -21.81 -19.09 1.20
C THR A 421 -20.60 -18.53 1.93
N TRP A 422 -20.62 -18.50 3.25
CA TRP A 422 -19.50 -18.01 4.06
C TRP A 422 -18.34 -19.03 4.07
N GLU A 423 -18.61 -20.29 4.34
CA GLU A 423 -17.60 -21.35 4.35
C GLU A 423 -16.90 -21.52 2.99
N SER A 424 -17.60 -21.20 1.89
CA SER A 424 -17.03 -21.22 0.54
C SER A 424 -16.15 -20.01 0.24
N MET A 425 -16.26 -18.92 0.99
CA MET A 425 -15.46 -17.72 0.83
C MET A 425 -14.17 -17.84 1.63
N LYS A 426 -13.04 -17.76 0.97
CA LYS A 426 -11.71 -17.72 1.58
C LYS A 426 -11.43 -16.34 2.19
N ASP A 427 -12.27 -15.92 3.11
CA ASP A 427 -12.12 -14.63 3.75
C ASP A 427 -11.20 -14.76 4.96
N ASN A 428 -9.98 -14.28 4.80
CA ASN A 428 -8.96 -14.29 5.83
C ASN A 428 -8.93 -12.94 6.55
N VAL A 429 -9.26 -12.92 7.83
CA VAL A 429 -9.13 -11.75 8.71
C VAL A 429 -7.71 -11.18 8.66
N ASN A 430 -6.71 -12.05 8.57
CA ASN A 430 -5.29 -11.68 8.48
C ASN A 430 -4.86 -11.04 7.15
N ALA A 431 -5.75 -10.92 6.17
CA ALA A 431 -5.52 -10.23 4.91
C ALA A 431 -6.38 -8.96 4.76
N ASP A 432 -7.20 -8.63 5.76
CA ASP A 432 -8.09 -7.46 5.72
C ASP A 432 -7.42 -6.20 6.28
N ALA A 433 -7.16 -5.22 5.41
CA ALA A 433 -6.54 -3.96 5.78
C ALA A 433 -7.37 -3.15 6.79
N LEU A 434 -8.70 -3.31 6.81
CA LEU A 434 -9.56 -2.63 7.79
C LEU A 434 -9.28 -3.12 9.21
N ILE A 435 -9.06 -4.42 9.38
CA ILE A 435 -8.72 -5.00 10.68
C ILE A 435 -7.38 -4.44 11.17
N LEU A 436 -6.37 -4.39 10.28
CA LEU A 436 -5.07 -3.84 10.61
C LEU A 436 -5.16 -2.37 11.04
N ALA A 437 -5.84 -1.54 10.24
CA ALA A 437 -6.00 -0.11 10.51
C ALA A 437 -6.85 0.14 11.77
N GLY A 438 -7.90 -0.68 11.99
CA GLY A 438 -8.74 -0.61 13.18
C GLY A 438 -7.97 -0.92 14.46
N ILE A 439 -7.15 -1.98 14.46
CA ILE A 439 -6.27 -2.32 15.60
C ILE A 439 -5.22 -1.19 15.80
N GLY A 440 -4.64 -0.66 14.73
CA GLY A 440 -3.65 0.42 14.80
C GLY A 440 -4.22 1.70 15.42
N ALA A 441 -5.41 2.11 15.01
CA ALA A 441 -6.07 3.29 15.56
C ALA A 441 -6.47 3.09 17.02
N LEU A 442 -6.99 1.91 17.37
CA LEU A 442 -7.32 1.53 18.73
C LEU A 442 -6.07 1.54 19.62
N ALA A 443 -4.97 0.96 19.16
CA ALA A 443 -3.71 0.88 19.88
C ALA A 443 -3.16 2.27 20.24
N ILE A 444 -3.15 3.19 19.29
CA ILE A 444 -2.71 4.58 19.54
C ILE A 444 -3.65 5.25 20.54
N TRP A 445 -4.98 5.05 20.40
CA TRP A 445 -5.95 5.71 21.26
C TRP A 445 -5.87 5.23 22.70
N ILE A 446 -5.83 3.93 22.97
CA ILE A 446 -5.77 3.39 24.34
C ILE A 446 -4.47 3.71 25.08
N ARG A 447 -3.39 3.98 24.34
CA ARG A 447 -2.14 4.46 24.93
C ARG A 447 -2.26 5.90 25.42
N GLU A 448 -2.94 6.76 24.65
CA GLU A 448 -3.05 8.19 24.94
C GLU A 448 -4.28 8.55 25.80
N ASP A 449 -5.32 7.71 25.82
CA ASP A 449 -6.55 7.94 26.61
C ASP A 449 -6.61 7.04 27.84
N GLU A 450 -6.80 7.65 29.02
CA GLU A 450 -6.86 6.94 30.32
C GLU A 450 -8.22 6.27 30.59
N ASN A 451 -8.99 5.94 29.56
CA ASN A 451 -10.31 5.32 29.71
C ASN A 451 -10.18 3.83 30.07
N GLU A 452 -10.32 3.49 31.36
CA GLU A 452 -10.26 2.10 31.85
C GLU A 452 -11.31 1.19 31.21
N ASN A 453 -12.53 1.67 30.96
CA ASN A 453 -13.55 0.84 30.32
C ASN A 453 -13.14 0.41 28.92
N LEU A 454 -12.56 1.32 28.15
CA LEU A 454 -12.11 1.01 26.80
C LEU A 454 -10.92 0.03 26.80
N ARG A 455 -10.02 0.14 27.80
CA ARG A 455 -8.92 -0.80 27.99
C ARG A 455 -9.44 -2.20 28.32
N ASN A 456 -10.44 -2.32 29.19
CA ASN A 456 -11.07 -3.59 29.56
C ASN A 456 -11.85 -4.20 28.39
N GLU A 457 -12.61 -3.38 27.62
CA GLU A 457 -13.24 -3.83 26.38
C GLU A 457 -12.20 -4.37 25.38
N THR A 458 -11.05 -3.69 25.26
CA THR A 458 -9.95 -4.11 24.36
C THR A 458 -9.26 -5.37 24.87
N ALA A 459 -9.10 -5.57 26.18
CA ALA A 459 -8.58 -6.80 26.76
C ALA A 459 -9.43 -8.03 26.34
N GLY A 460 -10.72 -7.83 26.12
CA GLY A 460 -11.61 -8.84 25.55
C GLY A 460 -11.23 -9.33 24.13
N LEU A 461 -10.32 -8.67 23.40
CA LEU A 461 -9.82 -9.10 22.08
C LEU A 461 -8.52 -9.91 22.16
N MET A 462 -8.10 -10.34 23.35
CA MET A 462 -6.75 -10.92 23.55
C MET A 462 -6.48 -12.18 22.71
N ASP A 463 -7.46 -13.05 22.57
CA ASP A 463 -7.39 -14.25 21.72
C ASP A 463 -7.12 -13.88 20.26
N MET A 464 -7.86 -12.91 19.73
CA MET A 464 -7.65 -12.35 18.40
C MET A 464 -6.23 -11.78 18.24
N PHE A 465 -5.76 -10.99 19.20
CA PHE A 465 -4.44 -10.37 19.14
C PHE A 465 -3.32 -11.39 19.12
N VAL A 466 -3.36 -12.37 20.02
CA VAL A 466 -2.33 -13.41 20.09
C VAL A 466 -2.32 -14.26 18.82
N ASP A 467 -3.47 -14.62 18.27
CA ASP A 467 -3.52 -15.43 17.06
C ASP A 467 -3.14 -14.63 15.79
N LEU A 468 -3.57 -13.38 15.64
CA LEU A 468 -3.11 -12.51 14.53
C LEU A 468 -1.61 -12.24 14.62
N TYR A 469 -1.06 -12.11 15.83
CA TYR A 469 0.39 -11.97 16.02
C TYR A 469 1.14 -13.19 15.48
N LYS A 470 0.71 -14.41 15.82
CA LYS A 470 1.27 -15.66 15.29
C LYS A 470 1.17 -15.75 13.76
N LEU A 471 0.00 -15.42 13.21
CA LEU A 471 -0.30 -15.51 11.78
C LEU A 471 0.50 -14.48 10.94
N SER A 472 0.89 -13.34 11.53
CA SER A 472 1.63 -12.28 10.84
C SER A 472 2.99 -12.71 10.28
N SER A 473 3.60 -13.75 10.84
CA SER A 473 4.86 -14.30 10.32
C SER A 473 4.70 -15.04 8.97
N GLN A 474 3.47 -15.37 8.59
CA GLN A 474 3.13 -16.14 7.38
C GLN A 474 2.17 -15.40 6.46
N GLY A 475 1.61 -14.28 6.90
CA GLY A 475 0.57 -13.52 6.22
C GLY A 475 1.10 -12.43 5.29
N THR A 476 0.18 -11.79 4.56
CA THR A 476 0.45 -10.64 3.69
C THR A 476 0.50 -9.33 4.47
N LEU A 477 -0.19 -9.24 5.62
CA LEU A 477 -0.23 -8.09 6.51
C LEU A 477 0.49 -8.41 7.83
N ASP A 478 1.26 -7.46 8.35
CA ASP A 478 1.96 -7.59 9.62
C ASP A 478 1.20 -6.85 10.74
N PHE A 479 0.55 -7.61 11.61
CA PHE A 479 -0.20 -7.10 12.77
C PHE A 479 0.67 -6.95 14.02
N ARG A 480 1.92 -7.40 14.02
CA ARG A 480 2.75 -7.49 15.24
C ARG A 480 2.96 -6.14 15.90
N TYR A 481 3.33 -5.13 15.10
CA TYR A 481 3.60 -3.80 15.66
C TYR A 481 2.35 -3.14 16.28
N PRO A 482 1.20 -3.03 15.59
CA PRO A 482 -0.01 -2.45 16.20
C PRO A 482 -0.55 -3.27 17.37
N ILE A 483 -0.40 -4.59 17.37
CA ILE A 483 -0.79 -5.43 18.51
C ILE A 483 0.12 -5.15 19.72
N LEU A 484 1.44 -5.10 19.55
CA LEU A 484 2.36 -4.76 20.64
C LEU A 484 2.05 -3.40 21.25
N LEU A 485 1.73 -2.40 20.41
CA LEU A 485 1.31 -1.08 20.87
C LEU A 485 -0.01 -1.12 21.66
N ALA A 486 -0.98 -1.94 21.22
CA ALA A 486 -2.21 -2.16 21.95
C ALA A 486 -1.96 -2.84 23.31
N LEU A 487 -1.12 -3.87 23.30
CA LEU A 487 -0.74 -4.58 24.53
C LEU A 487 -0.07 -3.66 25.54
N GLU A 488 0.79 -2.73 25.13
CA GLU A 488 1.39 -1.72 26.02
C GLU A 488 0.32 -0.93 26.80
N GLY A 489 -0.77 -0.53 26.13
CA GLY A 489 -1.89 0.16 26.77
C GLY A 489 -2.78 -0.74 27.64
N ILE A 490 -2.89 -2.04 27.32
CA ILE A 490 -3.75 -3.00 28.02
C ILE A 490 -3.06 -3.60 29.25
N MET A 491 -1.72 -3.80 29.23
CA MET A 491 -0.95 -4.41 30.34
C MET A 491 -0.93 -3.54 31.62
N ILE A 492 -1.55 -2.39 31.61
CA ILE A 492 -1.77 -1.57 32.80
C ILE A 492 -2.83 -2.20 33.73
N ASN A 493 -3.76 -2.98 33.18
CA ASN A 493 -4.87 -3.61 33.89
C ASN A 493 -4.61 -5.12 34.13
N GLU A 494 -5.03 -5.62 35.29
CA GLU A 494 -4.91 -7.04 35.67
C GLU A 494 -5.62 -7.97 34.65
N GLU A 495 -6.84 -7.59 34.21
CA GLU A 495 -7.60 -8.35 33.21
C GLU A 495 -6.84 -8.52 31.90
N GLY A 496 -6.08 -7.51 31.48
CA GLY A 496 -5.23 -7.57 30.27
C GLY A 496 -4.08 -8.56 30.44
N ILE A 497 -3.41 -8.55 31.60
CA ILE A 497 -2.31 -9.45 31.91
C ILE A 497 -2.80 -10.89 31.99
N ASP A 498 -3.90 -11.12 32.72
CA ASP A 498 -4.47 -12.46 32.87
C ASP A 498 -4.93 -13.02 31.51
N GLY A 499 -5.60 -12.21 30.71
CA GLY A 499 -5.99 -12.59 29.35
C GLY A 499 -4.79 -12.96 28.48
N PHE A 500 -3.73 -12.16 28.50
CA PHE A 500 -2.51 -12.40 27.72
C PHE A 500 -1.79 -13.68 28.15
N LEU A 501 -1.62 -13.88 29.44
CA LEU A 501 -0.99 -15.08 29.99
C LEU A 501 -1.86 -16.33 29.79
N GLY A 502 -3.18 -16.18 29.84
CA GLY A 502 -4.14 -17.25 29.57
C GLY A 502 -4.14 -17.75 28.12
N GLN A 503 -3.71 -16.92 27.18
CA GLN A 503 -3.58 -17.26 25.74
C GLN A 503 -2.14 -17.64 25.33
N ASP A 504 -1.27 -17.98 26.29
CA ASP A 504 0.15 -18.26 26.04
C ASP A 504 0.90 -17.08 25.35
N GLY A 505 0.42 -15.86 25.52
CA GLY A 505 0.96 -14.67 24.86
C GLY A 505 2.44 -14.43 25.16
N TRP A 506 2.88 -14.69 26.41
CA TRP A 506 4.29 -14.61 26.77
C TRP A 506 5.17 -15.47 25.87
N LEU A 507 4.80 -16.73 25.68
CA LEU A 507 5.56 -17.67 24.86
C LEU A 507 5.62 -17.19 23.39
N VAL A 508 4.52 -16.68 22.88
CA VAL A 508 4.39 -16.22 21.49
C VAL A 508 5.33 -15.06 21.20
N VAL A 509 5.31 -14.01 22.03
CA VAL A 509 6.18 -12.84 21.83
C VAL A 509 7.63 -13.15 22.15
N PHE A 510 7.91 -14.10 23.07
CA PHE A 510 9.25 -14.53 23.38
C PHE A 510 9.89 -15.33 22.23
N GLU A 511 9.13 -16.14 21.50
CA GLU A 511 9.66 -16.84 20.30
C GLU A 511 10.04 -15.83 19.19
N ASP A 512 9.23 -14.78 18.98
CA ASP A 512 9.59 -13.70 18.06
C ASP A 512 10.85 -12.96 18.54
N LEU A 513 10.93 -12.65 19.83
CA LEU A 513 12.10 -12.02 20.46
C LEU A 513 13.39 -12.83 20.24
N LYS A 514 13.33 -14.16 20.37
CA LYS A 514 14.47 -15.06 20.07
C LYS A 514 14.85 -15.01 18.59
N SER A 515 13.87 -14.93 17.71
CA SER A 515 14.10 -14.80 16.27
C SER A 515 14.81 -13.48 15.95
N ILE A 516 14.35 -12.37 16.54
CA ILE A 516 14.95 -11.04 16.40
C ILE A 516 16.39 -11.04 16.89
N LEU A 517 16.66 -11.61 18.06
CA LEU A 517 18.04 -11.70 18.59
C LEU A 517 18.98 -12.48 17.67
N ARG A 518 18.51 -13.57 17.05
CA ARG A 518 19.32 -14.31 16.08
C ARG A 518 19.58 -13.50 14.82
N SER A 519 18.55 -12.85 14.26
CA SER A 519 18.70 -12.05 13.03
C SER A 519 19.64 -10.87 13.21
N THR A 520 19.61 -10.21 14.38
CA THR A 520 20.49 -9.07 14.69
C THR A 520 21.95 -9.49 14.91
N THR A 521 22.22 -10.76 15.32
CA THR A 521 23.57 -11.25 15.61
C THR A 521 24.23 -11.99 14.45
N GLU A 522 23.48 -12.62 13.54
CA GLU A 522 24.03 -13.54 12.53
C GLU A 522 24.24 -12.93 11.13
N GLN A 523 23.42 -12.01 10.67
CA GLN A 523 23.63 -11.30 9.38
C GLN A 523 22.86 -9.96 9.32
N PRO A 524 23.49 -8.80 9.46
CA PRO A 524 22.78 -7.54 9.33
C PRO A 524 22.76 -7.02 7.89
N THR A 525 21.64 -7.13 7.20
CA THR A 525 21.23 -6.06 6.28
C THR A 525 20.73 -4.92 7.16
N ILE A 526 21.44 -3.80 7.20
CA ILE A 526 21.31 -2.74 8.23
C ILE A 526 19.87 -2.23 8.41
N SER A 527 19.07 -2.14 7.35
CA SER A 527 17.69 -1.63 7.44
C SER A 527 16.70 -2.61 8.08
N GLN A 528 16.74 -3.89 7.72
CA GLN A 528 15.83 -4.90 8.27
C GLN A 528 16.11 -5.16 9.75
N SER A 529 17.38 -5.21 10.13
CA SER A 529 17.79 -5.39 11.53
C SER A 529 17.33 -4.26 12.45
N SER A 530 17.25 -3.01 11.96
CA SER A 530 16.73 -1.88 12.75
C SER A 530 15.21 -1.98 12.96
N ILE A 531 14.45 -2.40 11.94
CA ILE A 531 13.00 -2.60 12.06
C ILE A 531 12.70 -3.74 13.06
N ASP A 532 13.43 -4.86 12.93
CA ASP A 532 13.27 -5.99 13.83
C ASP A 532 13.66 -5.63 15.26
N ALA A 533 14.74 -4.86 15.47
CA ALA A 533 15.16 -4.37 16.78
C ALA A 533 14.11 -3.43 17.40
N GLY A 534 13.50 -2.55 16.61
CA GLY A 534 12.38 -1.70 17.06
C GLY A 534 11.19 -2.53 17.54
N ARG A 535 10.83 -3.61 16.83
CA ARG A 535 9.80 -4.55 17.29
C ARG A 535 10.24 -5.27 18.56
N GLY A 536 11.49 -5.68 18.67
CA GLY A 536 12.07 -6.29 19.88
C GLY A 536 11.95 -5.38 21.10
N LEU A 537 12.20 -4.08 20.94
CA LEU A 537 11.98 -3.07 21.99
C LEU A 537 10.53 -3.06 22.49
N GLN A 538 9.56 -3.06 21.58
CA GLN A 538 8.15 -3.09 21.97
C GLN A 538 7.79 -4.38 22.71
N ILE A 539 8.31 -5.54 22.29
CA ILE A 539 8.12 -6.79 23.02
C ILE A 539 8.68 -6.67 24.44
N VAL A 540 9.90 -6.15 24.60
CA VAL A 540 10.52 -5.98 25.91
C VAL A 540 9.69 -5.07 26.81
N ARG A 541 9.14 -3.96 26.28
CA ARG A 541 8.26 -3.05 27.05
C ARG A 541 7.02 -3.76 27.55
N VAL A 542 6.35 -4.54 26.70
CA VAL A 542 5.18 -5.35 27.10
C VAL A 542 5.55 -6.34 28.20
N LEU A 543 6.67 -7.07 28.06
CA LEU A 543 7.10 -8.06 29.05
C LEU A 543 7.50 -7.41 30.39
N LEU A 544 8.16 -6.25 30.35
CA LEU A 544 8.49 -5.48 31.55
C LEU A 544 7.23 -5.00 32.26
N ALA A 545 6.23 -4.48 31.53
CA ALA A 545 4.95 -4.06 32.11
C ALA A 545 4.26 -5.21 32.87
N ILE A 546 4.30 -6.43 32.32
CA ILE A 546 3.75 -7.62 33.00
C ILE A 546 4.53 -7.96 34.29
N ILE A 547 5.86 -7.89 34.25
CA ILE A 547 6.71 -8.22 35.40
C ILE A 547 6.56 -7.15 36.50
N ASP A 548 6.41 -5.89 36.13
CA ASP A 548 6.33 -4.76 37.07
C ASP A 548 4.96 -4.60 37.71
N HIS A 549 3.93 -5.23 37.14
CA HIS A 549 2.58 -5.17 37.71
C HIS A 549 2.53 -5.83 39.10
N GLU A 550 1.88 -5.18 40.05
CA GLU A 550 1.86 -5.60 41.47
C GLU A 550 1.23 -6.99 41.71
N ALA A 551 0.28 -7.41 40.87
CA ALA A 551 -0.36 -8.73 40.95
C ALA A 551 0.58 -9.90 40.61
N THR A 552 1.68 -9.65 39.91
CA THR A 552 2.67 -10.69 39.56
C THR A 552 3.60 -10.97 40.76
N SER A 553 3.23 -11.94 41.59
CA SER A 553 3.98 -12.21 42.83
C SER A 553 5.40 -12.72 42.63
N PHE A 554 5.65 -13.59 41.62
CA PHE A 554 6.97 -14.08 41.24
C PHE A 554 7.00 -14.47 39.75
N PRO A 555 8.11 -14.23 39.02
CA PRO A 555 8.30 -14.73 37.66
C PRO A 555 8.15 -16.24 37.57
N ARG A 556 7.49 -16.71 36.52
CA ARG A 556 7.38 -18.16 36.23
C ARG A 556 8.72 -18.73 35.76
N GLU A 557 8.94 -20.03 35.94
CA GLU A 557 10.21 -20.65 35.56
C GLU A 557 10.47 -20.60 34.05
N ASP A 558 9.44 -20.69 33.23
CA ASP A 558 9.51 -20.57 31.77
C ASP A 558 9.95 -19.17 31.31
N TRP A 559 9.65 -18.10 32.06
CA TRP A 559 10.08 -16.72 31.76
C TRP A 559 11.60 -16.55 31.87
N MET A 560 12.23 -17.36 32.73
CA MET A 560 13.69 -17.31 32.92
C MET A 560 14.47 -17.77 31.67
N ALA A 561 13.81 -18.33 30.67
CA ALA A 561 14.40 -18.58 29.36
C ALA A 561 14.90 -17.29 28.67
N VAL A 562 14.33 -16.12 29.01
CA VAL A 562 14.83 -14.81 28.58
C VAL A 562 16.26 -14.60 29.07
N VAL A 563 16.53 -14.86 30.35
CA VAL A 563 17.86 -14.68 30.96
C VAL A 563 18.90 -15.55 30.26
N THR A 564 18.59 -16.82 29.98
CA THR A 564 19.48 -17.72 29.25
C THR A 564 19.72 -17.26 27.81
N THR A 565 18.70 -16.75 27.14
CA THR A 565 18.81 -16.23 25.78
C THR A 565 19.68 -14.98 25.74
N THR A 566 19.48 -14.04 26.68
CA THR A 566 20.28 -12.82 26.79
C THR A 566 21.76 -13.13 27.07
N THR A 567 22.04 -14.09 27.95
CA THR A 567 23.45 -14.48 28.24
C THR A 567 24.18 -15.12 27.06
N SER A 568 23.42 -15.64 26.08
CA SER A 568 23.98 -16.21 24.84
C SER A 568 24.25 -15.18 23.74
N MET A 569 23.88 -13.91 23.95
CA MET A 569 24.05 -12.83 22.97
C MET A 569 25.54 -12.58 22.69
N LYS A 570 25.83 -12.28 21.41
CA LYS A 570 27.16 -11.86 20.97
C LYS A 570 27.09 -10.41 20.54
N VAL A 571 27.85 -9.56 21.23
CA VAL A 571 27.95 -8.14 20.84
C VAL A 571 29.01 -8.05 19.72
N THR A 572 28.58 -7.54 18.54
CA THR A 572 29.48 -7.38 17.38
C THR A 572 30.36 -6.14 17.55
N ALA A 573 31.60 -6.22 17.04
CA ALA A 573 32.56 -5.11 17.13
C ALA A 573 32.25 -3.94 16.16
N THR A 574 31.42 -4.14 15.16
CA THR A 574 30.95 -3.07 14.28
C THR A 574 29.83 -2.30 14.98
N PRO A 575 29.87 -0.94 15.00
CA PRO A 575 28.82 -0.17 15.67
C PRO A 575 27.46 -0.46 15.02
N PRO A 576 26.53 -1.08 15.76
CA PRO A 576 25.17 -1.29 15.29
C PRO A 576 24.42 0.06 15.26
N SER A 577 23.25 0.11 14.60
CA SER A 577 22.38 1.30 14.68
C SER A 577 21.97 1.57 16.14
N SER A 578 21.64 2.82 16.49
CA SER A 578 21.22 3.20 17.85
C SER A 578 20.07 2.33 18.37
N VAL A 579 19.07 2.07 17.53
CA VAL A 579 17.92 1.20 17.86
C VAL A 579 18.34 -0.22 18.28
N ILE A 580 19.37 -0.78 17.64
CA ILE A 580 19.89 -2.10 18.03
C ILE A 580 20.57 -2.03 19.40
N ILE A 581 21.32 -0.97 19.68
CA ILE A 581 21.96 -0.77 20.98
C ILE A 581 20.90 -0.62 22.07
N GLU A 582 19.89 0.22 21.85
CA GLU A 582 18.74 0.40 22.74
C GLU A 582 18.06 -0.94 23.03
N PHE A 583 17.80 -1.75 22.00
CA PHE A 583 17.22 -3.09 22.15
C PHE A 583 18.10 -4.02 23.01
N LEU A 584 19.42 -4.02 22.82
CA LEU A 584 20.31 -4.86 23.62
C LEU A 584 20.35 -4.41 25.10
N VAL A 585 20.30 -3.10 25.36
CA VAL A 585 20.18 -2.55 26.73
C VAL A 585 18.84 -2.94 27.35
N ALA A 586 17.74 -2.83 26.61
CA ALA A 586 16.42 -3.24 27.07
C ALA A 586 16.33 -4.74 27.42
N MET A 587 17.03 -5.59 26.65
CA MET A 587 17.15 -7.03 26.95
C MET A 587 17.90 -7.30 28.25
N LEU A 588 18.92 -6.50 28.57
CA LEU A 588 19.60 -6.56 29.86
C LEU A 588 18.66 -6.17 31.00
N GLN A 589 17.90 -5.07 30.84
CA GLN A 589 16.91 -4.63 31.82
C GLN A 589 15.86 -5.71 32.10
N LEU A 590 15.31 -6.31 31.06
CA LEU A 590 14.34 -7.40 31.19
C LEU A 590 14.92 -8.58 31.99
N SER A 591 16.18 -8.94 31.70
CA SER A 591 16.85 -10.08 32.35
C SER A 591 17.21 -9.80 33.80
N SER A 592 17.68 -8.61 34.13
CA SER A 592 18.02 -8.21 35.52
C SER A 592 16.75 -8.05 36.36
N THR A 593 15.67 -7.49 35.79
CA THR A 593 14.36 -7.38 36.47
C THR A 593 13.79 -8.77 36.80
N LEU A 594 13.84 -9.73 35.86
CA LEU A 594 13.43 -11.10 36.12
C LEU A 594 14.25 -11.76 37.24
N LEU A 595 15.55 -11.55 37.27
CA LEU A 595 16.41 -12.07 38.32
C LEU A 595 16.15 -11.43 39.68
N SER A 596 15.93 -10.11 39.73
CA SER A 596 15.68 -9.36 40.96
C SER A 596 14.34 -9.71 41.60
N LYS A 597 13.31 -9.95 40.79
CA LYS A 597 11.96 -10.34 41.25
C LYS A 597 11.80 -11.85 41.45
N SER A 598 12.80 -12.67 41.09
CA SER A 598 12.72 -14.12 41.23
C SER A 598 12.88 -14.57 42.69
N SER A 599 12.30 -15.75 43.03
CA SER A 599 12.46 -16.32 44.36
C SER A 599 13.92 -16.69 44.60
N GLY A 600 14.40 -16.65 45.87
CA GLY A 600 15.79 -16.98 46.20
C GLY A 600 16.25 -18.37 45.76
N GLY A 601 15.33 -19.33 45.60
CA GLY A 601 15.62 -20.64 45.02
C GLY A 601 15.89 -20.58 43.51
N MET A 602 15.14 -19.77 42.81
CA MET A 602 15.27 -19.54 41.36
C MET A 602 16.54 -18.74 41.07
N THR A 603 16.82 -17.65 41.84
CA THR A 603 18.03 -16.84 41.69
C THR A 603 19.29 -17.70 41.81
N LYS A 604 19.31 -18.66 42.73
CA LYS A 604 20.43 -19.61 42.90
C LYS A 604 20.65 -20.51 41.68
N ARG A 605 19.60 -20.90 40.97
CA ARG A 605 19.75 -21.71 39.73
C ARG A 605 20.40 -20.91 38.61
N TYR A 606 20.15 -19.61 38.55
CA TYR A 606 20.66 -18.71 37.53
C TYR A 606 21.90 -17.89 37.98
N VAL A 607 22.54 -18.26 39.07
CA VAL A 607 23.70 -17.55 39.65
C VAL A 607 24.85 -17.38 38.63
N THR A 608 25.04 -18.33 37.71
CA THR A 608 26.05 -18.24 36.65
C THR A 608 25.70 -17.25 35.55
N SER A 609 24.44 -16.87 35.42
CA SER A 609 23.96 -15.86 34.45
C SER A 609 24.34 -14.44 34.87
N VAL A 610 24.42 -14.14 36.17
CA VAL A 610 24.76 -12.82 36.69
C VAL A 610 26.13 -12.32 36.21
N PRO A 611 27.24 -13.12 36.33
CA PRO A 611 28.54 -12.72 35.77
C PRO A 611 28.52 -12.55 34.24
N ALA A 612 27.73 -13.37 33.52
CA ALA A 612 27.62 -13.27 32.07
C ALA A 612 26.92 -11.95 31.65
N LEU A 613 25.81 -11.60 32.30
CA LEU A 613 25.11 -10.31 32.08
C LEU A 613 26.02 -9.14 32.45
N SER A 614 26.74 -9.19 33.58
CA SER A 614 27.72 -8.16 33.93
C SER A 614 28.86 -8.04 32.88
N GLY A 615 29.23 -9.15 32.23
CA GLY A 615 30.15 -9.16 31.09
C GLY A 615 29.59 -8.41 29.87
N LEU A 616 28.28 -8.61 29.54
CA LEU A 616 27.62 -7.90 28.46
C LEU A 616 27.51 -6.39 28.73
N VAL A 617 27.17 -5.97 29.96
CA VAL A 617 27.21 -4.55 30.35
C VAL A 617 28.57 -3.92 30.06
N LYS A 618 29.66 -4.61 30.43
CA LYS A 618 31.03 -4.13 30.16
C LYS A 618 31.38 -4.05 28.68
N GLN A 619 30.78 -4.90 27.84
CA GLN A 619 30.98 -4.86 26.40
C GLN A 619 30.14 -3.75 25.73
N LEU A 620 28.94 -3.45 26.23
CA LEU A 620 28.07 -2.41 25.67
C LEU A 620 28.50 -1.00 26.04
N LYS A 621 29.04 -0.76 27.25
CA LYS A 621 29.49 0.57 27.68
C LYS A 621 30.41 1.31 26.69
N PRO A 622 31.51 0.69 26.17
CA PRO A 622 32.33 1.37 25.18
C PRO A 622 31.62 1.62 23.83
N ILE A 623 30.65 0.80 23.47
CA ILE A 623 29.87 0.99 22.23
C ILE A 623 28.94 2.19 22.38
N VAL A 624 28.22 2.27 23.50
CA VAL A 624 27.34 3.41 23.83
C VAL A 624 28.15 4.70 23.93
N SER A 625 29.34 4.69 24.53
CA SER A 625 30.19 5.88 24.63
C SER A 625 30.65 6.44 23.28
N ASN A 626 30.64 5.63 22.24
CA ASN A 626 31.08 6.00 20.88
C ASN A 626 29.90 6.31 19.94
N MET A 627 28.67 6.46 20.45
CA MET A 627 27.49 6.86 19.66
C MET A 627 27.60 8.33 19.26
N ASP A 628 27.08 8.64 18.07
CA ASP A 628 27.09 10.01 17.51
C ASP A 628 26.13 10.95 18.25
N ASP A 629 25.00 10.44 18.77
CA ASP A 629 24.04 11.21 19.56
C ASP A 629 24.45 11.24 21.04
N GLU A 630 24.90 12.41 21.50
CA GLU A 630 25.35 12.60 22.89
C GLU A 630 24.21 12.51 23.92
N VAL A 631 22.95 12.81 23.55
CA VAL A 631 21.80 12.75 24.45
C VAL A 631 21.42 11.30 24.67
N GLU A 632 21.20 10.56 23.58
CA GLU A 632 20.87 9.14 23.60
C GLU A 632 21.99 8.32 24.28
N SER A 633 23.26 8.63 23.98
CA SER A 633 24.42 7.99 24.62
C SER A 633 24.43 8.17 26.14
N ARG A 634 24.10 9.36 26.64
CA ARG A 634 24.04 9.61 28.10
C ARG A 634 22.90 8.86 28.76
N GLU A 635 21.72 8.81 28.14
CA GLU A 635 20.57 8.09 28.67
C GLU A 635 20.84 6.57 28.73
N LEU A 636 21.35 5.99 27.65
CA LEU A 636 21.68 4.56 27.61
C LEU A 636 22.84 4.21 28.56
N MET A 637 23.80 5.13 28.77
CA MET A 637 24.89 4.92 29.73
C MET A 637 24.34 4.90 31.16
N ALA A 638 23.43 5.80 31.51
CA ALA A 638 22.78 5.82 32.82
C ALA A 638 22.04 4.50 33.09
N LEU A 639 21.27 4.01 32.10
CA LEU A 639 20.60 2.72 32.20
C LEU A 639 21.60 1.56 32.42
N LEU A 640 22.72 1.54 31.70
CA LEU A 640 23.75 0.51 31.88
C LEU A 640 24.47 0.59 33.23
N ASP A 641 24.57 1.79 33.83
CA ASP A 641 25.13 1.97 35.18
C ASP A 641 24.16 1.45 36.23
N ASP A 642 22.85 1.73 36.09
CA ASP A 642 21.81 1.19 36.97
C ASP A 642 21.75 -0.35 36.89
N GLU A 643 21.83 -0.93 35.70
CA GLU A 643 21.87 -2.38 35.51
C GLU A 643 23.09 -3.03 36.10
N ALA A 644 24.24 -2.37 36.02
CA ALA A 644 25.48 -2.83 36.69
C ALA A 644 25.30 -2.92 38.21
N LEU A 645 24.62 -1.92 38.81
CA LEU A 645 24.33 -1.89 40.24
C LEU A 645 23.35 -2.98 40.66
N VAL A 646 22.27 -3.18 39.88
CA VAL A 646 21.30 -4.27 40.12
C VAL A 646 22.00 -5.64 40.08
N LEU A 647 22.84 -5.89 39.09
CA LEU A 647 23.57 -7.14 38.94
C LEU A 647 24.63 -7.35 40.04
N GLU A 648 25.22 -6.28 40.57
CA GLU A 648 26.10 -6.36 41.74
C GLU A 648 25.36 -6.80 43.01
N ASN A 649 24.17 -6.31 43.23
CA ASN A 649 23.30 -6.66 44.37
C ASN A 649 22.78 -8.12 44.32
N LEU A 650 22.78 -8.74 43.14
CA LEU A 650 22.35 -10.14 42.92
C LEU A 650 23.50 -11.15 43.07
N ARG A 651 24.74 -10.71 43.25
CA ARG A 651 25.91 -11.57 43.51
C ARG A 651 25.98 -12.01 44.96
#